data_540bdef59b9de8deb74c4e3f4cd9cf46
#
_entry.id   540bdef59b9de8deb74c4e3f4cd9cf46
#
_cell.length_a   1.000
_cell.length_b   1.000
_cell.length_c   1.000
_cell.angle_alpha   90.00
_cell.angle_beta   90.00
_cell.angle_gamma   90.00
#
_symmetry.space_group_name_H-M   'P 1'
#
loop_
_entity.id
_entity.type
_entity.pdbx_description
1 polymer ?
#
loop_
_entity_poly.entity_id
_entity_poly.type
_entity_poly.pdbx_seq_one_letter_code
_entity_poly.pdbx_strand_id
1 'polypeptide(L)'
;MSPEMSPEMSPGMNPEMNPEMSPEMNPEMNPDRKRRAGPPARNVPRAKKPRRGEANPRQNRYLCIMESAEEKIYAALTRWWGFREFRPVQREIILSVMQRRDTLALMPTGGGKSLTYQVPTMARDGLAVVITPLIALMKDQVDRLRARGIPAVAIHSGLSPRQIDIALDNCVYGDVKFLYVAPERLTSEAFRLRVVRMNVSLIAVDEAHCISQWGYDFRPSYLRIAELRERLPGVPVLALTASATARVAEDIMHHLKFPEAHILRSSFARPNLSYSVRHTDDKNGQLLRLVHNVPGSGIVYVRTREATEQIADLLRQEGTTAAAYHGGLGHAERSQRQEEWIAGRVRVMVATNAFGMGIDKPDVRFVVHYSMCDSLESYYQEAGRAGRDGARAYALLLVAADDGERTIRRFEQEFPPLERVKEIYEKVCNYLRIGIGEGDGATFQFNIHDFCAREHLYAGTVSSALKLLQQNGYMTLTDAQENPARVMFCVSRDDLYRLRVQRDELDHFIRTLLRLYNGVFTEFRPIDEGELATWSGYTVERVRELLKRLWMLRVIRYIPSNRSPLLFMNEERLPRADLYIAPETYRLRQQLLRERFEQMLAYASNEEECRSTVLERYFGTEPAGPCGVCDICLARRRAAKRAAATKQASPGDTAPTAEKASPGDAGPAAEKASPGGAGPTAQPSEPAATTAAVPTEPATTAAAARAEHAAPDEELRTRLLERLSRGAADPRTLADELAASPERIAATVRELLAAGKITTGSNGKLEIIA
;
A
#
# COMPACT_ATOMS: atom_id res chain seq x y z
N MET A 1 15.29 66.19 -3.08
CA MET A 1 16.38 66.68 -3.93
C MET A 1 16.66 65.56 -4.96
N SER A 2 15.98 65.67 -6.09
CA SER A 2 16.39 65.05 -7.35
C SER A 2 17.54 65.88 -7.95
N PRO A 3 18.31 65.46 -9.00
CA PRO A 3 17.80 65.06 -10.32
C PRO A 3 18.54 63.86 -10.95
N GLU A 4 17.90 63.08 -11.87
CA GLU A 4 17.92 63.17 -13.35
C GLU A 4 19.29 62.73 -13.97
N MET A 5 19.37 61.83 -14.92
CA MET A 5 18.93 61.91 -16.34
C MET A 5 19.18 60.59 -17.06
N SER A 6 18.24 60.15 -17.84
CA SER A 6 18.47 59.31 -19.07
C SER A 6 18.98 60.23 -20.22
N PRO A 7 19.47 59.75 -21.38
CA PRO A 7 18.60 59.26 -22.44
C PRO A 7 19.19 58.16 -23.41
N GLU A 8 18.31 57.37 -24.03
CA GLU A 8 18.05 57.18 -25.49
C GLU A 8 19.21 56.75 -26.42
N MET A 9 19.07 55.77 -27.27
CA MET A 9 18.31 55.72 -28.52
C MET A 9 18.40 54.32 -29.14
N SER A 10 17.31 53.82 -29.68
CA SER A 10 17.18 52.91 -30.81
C SER A 10 17.33 53.74 -32.13
N PRO A 11 17.38 53.21 -33.37
CA PRO A 11 16.59 52.12 -33.93
C PRO A 11 17.23 51.34 -35.10
N GLY A 12 16.54 50.31 -35.58
CA GLY A 12 16.37 50.14 -37.03
C GLY A 12 16.54 48.77 -37.64
N MET A 13 15.44 48.26 -38.01
CA MET A 13 14.96 47.72 -39.30
C MET A 13 15.20 46.24 -39.66
N ASN A 14 14.07 45.55 -39.68
CA ASN A 14 13.68 44.48 -40.57
C ASN A 14 13.63 44.96 -42.06
N PRO A 15 13.70 44.13 -43.13
CA PRO A 15 12.53 43.40 -43.55
C PRO A 15 12.74 42.01 -44.23
N GLU A 16 11.73 41.15 -44.04
CA GLU A 16 10.99 40.31 -45.02
C GLU A 16 11.69 39.79 -46.31
N MET A 17 11.55 38.47 -46.58
CA MET A 17 10.70 37.94 -47.66
C MET A 17 10.80 36.41 -47.76
N ASN A 18 9.68 35.78 -47.70
CA ASN A 18 9.35 34.52 -48.36
C ASN A 18 9.02 34.82 -49.84
N PRO A 19 9.09 33.93 -50.86
CA PRO A 19 8.14 32.84 -50.98
C PRO A 19 8.57 31.56 -51.76
N GLU A 20 7.84 30.46 -51.50
CA GLU A 20 7.29 29.44 -52.38
C GLU A 20 8.00 29.05 -53.70
N MET A 21 8.14 27.73 -53.96
CA MET A 21 7.39 26.97 -54.96
C MET A 21 8.03 25.60 -55.26
N SER A 22 7.25 24.57 -55.10
CA SER A 22 7.36 23.31 -55.87
C SER A 22 6.97 23.57 -57.34
N PRO A 23 7.35 22.73 -58.35
CA PRO A 23 6.55 21.52 -58.57
C PRO A 23 7.25 20.31 -59.25
N GLU A 24 6.56 19.18 -59.09
CA GLU A 24 6.42 17.98 -59.91
C GLU A 24 7.03 17.93 -61.31
N MET A 25 7.55 16.76 -61.74
CA MET A 25 6.97 15.89 -62.76
C MET A 25 7.91 14.78 -63.22
N ASN A 26 7.39 13.57 -63.18
CA ASN A 26 7.74 12.43 -64.06
C ASN A 26 7.38 12.76 -65.52
N PRO A 27 7.94 12.16 -66.59
CA PRO A 27 7.56 10.81 -67.00
C PRO A 27 8.57 9.97 -67.83
N GLU A 28 8.40 8.68 -67.75
CA GLU A 28 8.35 7.63 -68.80
C GLU A 28 9.23 7.63 -70.04
N MET A 29 9.53 6.38 -70.38
CA MET A 29 9.65 5.69 -71.64
C MET A 29 11.03 5.24 -72.15
N ASN A 30 11.18 3.92 -72.11
CA ASN A 30 11.74 2.92 -73.04
C ASN A 30 11.62 3.29 -74.53
N PRO A 31 12.22 2.66 -75.57
CA PRO A 31 13.00 1.39 -75.60
C PRO A 31 14.18 1.33 -76.67
N ASP A 32 14.84 0.19 -76.68
CA ASP A 32 15.32 -0.52 -77.86
C ASP A 32 16.77 -0.40 -78.39
N ARG A 33 17.35 -1.62 -78.53
CA ARG A 33 18.21 -2.16 -79.58
C ARG A 33 19.71 -2.02 -79.45
N LYS A 34 20.42 -3.04 -79.30
CA LYS A 34 21.00 -3.93 -80.34
C LYS A 34 22.12 -4.78 -79.77
N ARG A 35 22.06 -6.05 -80.13
CA ARG A 35 23.10 -7.07 -80.01
C ARG A 35 24.41 -6.67 -80.63
N ARG A 36 25.52 -7.08 -79.99
CA ARG A 36 26.67 -7.66 -80.69
C ARG A 36 27.63 -8.37 -79.70
N ALA A 37 27.84 -9.59 -80.07
CA ALA A 37 29.06 -10.48 -80.03
C ALA A 37 30.05 -10.36 -78.86
N GLY A 38 30.28 -11.46 -78.21
CA GLY A 38 31.40 -11.65 -77.26
C GLY A 38 32.75 -11.96 -77.95
N PRO A 39 33.81 -11.93 -77.25
CA PRO A 39 34.73 -13.07 -77.09
C PRO A 39 35.35 -13.15 -75.66
N PRO A 40 36.34 -13.97 -75.38
CA PRO A 40 36.27 -15.33 -74.93
C PRO A 40 36.66 -15.55 -73.44
N ALA A 41 36.39 -16.74 -72.97
CA ALA A 41 36.66 -17.23 -71.64
C ALA A 41 38.05 -16.91 -71.07
N ARG A 42 38.11 -16.27 -69.91
CA ARG A 42 39.29 -16.26 -69.06
C ARG A 42 38.98 -16.90 -67.71
N ASN A 43 39.82 -17.84 -67.36
CA ASN A 43 39.92 -18.63 -66.17
C ASN A 43 39.31 -18.02 -64.91
N VAL A 44 38.29 -18.68 -64.36
CA VAL A 44 37.81 -18.43 -63.01
C VAL A 44 38.67 -19.24 -62.04
N PRO A 45 39.34 -18.61 -61.07
CA PRO A 45 40.03 -19.36 -60.03
C PRO A 45 38.95 -20.02 -59.14
N ARG A 46 39.08 -21.35 -58.91
CA ARG A 46 38.29 -22.09 -57.94
C ARG A 46 38.24 -21.38 -56.61
N ALA A 47 37.02 -21.02 -56.16
CA ALA A 47 36.76 -20.53 -54.82
C ALA A 47 37.29 -21.54 -53.78
N LYS A 48 38.26 -21.11 -52.99
CA LYS A 48 38.76 -21.84 -51.81
C LYS A 48 37.58 -21.91 -50.81
N LYS A 49 37.20 -23.10 -50.36
CA LYS A 49 36.30 -23.34 -49.24
C LYS A 49 36.78 -22.47 -48.05
N PRO A 50 35.88 -21.75 -47.35
CA PRO A 50 36.24 -20.99 -46.16
C PRO A 50 36.79 -21.97 -45.11
N ARG A 51 38.01 -21.69 -44.63
CA ARG A 51 38.57 -22.38 -43.45
C ARG A 51 37.67 -22.11 -42.27
N ARG A 52 37.20 -23.15 -41.58
CA ARG A 52 36.60 -23.07 -40.26
C ARG A 52 37.58 -22.35 -39.33
N GLY A 53 37.11 -21.21 -38.72
CA GLY A 53 37.71 -20.70 -37.49
C GLY A 53 38.54 -19.41 -37.57
N GLU A 54 37.99 -18.36 -38.17
CA GLU A 54 38.37 -17.02 -37.74
C GLU A 54 37.13 -16.27 -37.26
N ALA A 55 36.84 -16.43 -35.95
CA ALA A 55 35.85 -15.64 -35.28
C ALA A 55 36.27 -14.16 -35.35
N ASN A 56 35.33 -13.32 -35.75
CA ASN A 56 35.49 -11.88 -35.85
C ASN A 56 36.14 -11.34 -34.57
N PRO A 57 37.30 -10.60 -34.61
CA PRO A 57 37.96 -10.11 -33.40
C PRO A 57 37.06 -9.28 -32.47
N ARG A 58 36.02 -8.63 -33.01
CA ARG A 58 34.99 -7.94 -32.23
C ARG A 58 34.08 -8.91 -31.46
N GLN A 59 33.77 -10.05 -32.06
CA GLN A 59 32.93 -11.10 -31.47
C GLN A 59 33.67 -11.89 -30.39
N ASN A 60 34.98 -12.15 -30.59
CA ASN A 60 35.86 -12.76 -29.59
C ASN A 60 36.06 -11.82 -28.37
N ARG A 61 36.27 -10.51 -28.61
CA ARG A 61 36.41 -9.55 -27.52
C ARG A 61 35.12 -9.41 -26.71
N TYR A 62 33.98 -9.46 -27.38
CA TYR A 62 32.65 -9.44 -26.71
C TYR A 62 32.44 -10.69 -25.86
N LEU A 63 32.75 -11.88 -26.38
CA LEU A 63 32.68 -13.16 -25.66
C LEU A 63 33.58 -13.17 -24.42
N CYS A 64 34.83 -12.77 -24.52
CA CYS A 64 35.78 -12.68 -23.40
C CYS A 64 35.29 -11.68 -22.31
N ILE A 65 34.68 -10.55 -22.69
CA ILE A 65 34.14 -9.58 -21.75
C ILE A 65 32.90 -10.18 -21.02
N MET A 66 32.09 -10.94 -21.73
CA MET A 66 30.90 -11.58 -21.16
C MET A 66 31.28 -12.72 -20.19
N GLU A 67 32.22 -13.56 -20.54
CA GLU A 67 32.76 -14.62 -19.65
C GLU A 67 33.33 -14.02 -18.36
N SER A 68 34.13 -12.96 -18.45
CA SER A 68 34.65 -12.23 -17.30
C SER A 68 33.58 -11.56 -16.45
N ALA A 69 32.44 -11.09 -17.06
CA ALA A 69 31.34 -10.51 -16.32
C ALA A 69 30.52 -11.58 -15.58
N GLU A 70 30.30 -12.74 -16.20
CA GLU A 70 29.64 -13.88 -15.57
C GLU A 70 30.41 -14.41 -14.36
N GLU A 71 31.70 -14.62 -14.48
CA GLU A 71 32.53 -15.03 -13.35
C GLU A 71 32.40 -14.11 -12.16
N LYS A 72 32.42 -12.78 -12.40
CA LYS A 72 32.28 -11.76 -11.34
C LYS A 72 30.91 -11.82 -10.66
N ILE A 73 29.81 -11.97 -11.41
CA ILE A 73 28.47 -12.00 -10.81
C ILE A 73 28.23 -13.30 -10.02
N TYR A 74 28.74 -14.45 -10.48
CA TYR A 74 28.65 -15.72 -9.73
C TYR A 74 29.55 -15.69 -8.48
N ALA A 75 30.75 -15.12 -8.57
CA ALA A 75 31.62 -14.92 -7.41
C ALA A 75 30.95 -14.04 -6.35
N ALA A 76 30.32 -12.92 -6.78
CA ALA A 76 29.59 -12.04 -5.89
C ALA A 76 28.37 -12.75 -5.26
N LEU A 77 27.59 -13.50 -6.05
CA LEU A 77 26.42 -14.25 -5.59
C LEU A 77 26.83 -15.27 -4.50
N THR A 78 27.87 -16.04 -4.76
CA THR A 78 28.34 -17.08 -3.84
C THR A 78 28.93 -16.46 -2.57
N ARG A 79 29.76 -15.41 -2.71
CA ARG A 79 30.44 -14.77 -1.58
C ARG A 79 29.46 -14.10 -0.60
N TRP A 80 28.48 -13.36 -1.11
CA TRP A 80 27.64 -12.49 -0.28
C TRP A 80 26.27 -13.09 0.07
N TRP A 81 25.72 -13.98 -0.78
CA TRP A 81 24.39 -14.59 -0.56
C TRP A 81 24.44 -16.11 -0.38
N GLY A 82 25.57 -16.77 -0.66
CA GLY A 82 25.72 -18.21 -0.52
C GLY A 82 25.00 -19.03 -1.58
N PHE A 83 24.44 -18.39 -2.62
CA PHE A 83 23.76 -19.07 -3.71
C PHE A 83 24.75 -19.43 -4.82
N ARG A 84 24.53 -20.58 -5.46
CA ARG A 84 25.37 -21.06 -6.58
C ARG A 84 24.75 -20.78 -7.93
N GLU A 85 23.43 -20.57 -7.98
CA GLU A 85 22.67 -20.38 -9.22
C GLU A 85 21.68 -19.24 -9.09
N PHE A 86 21.41 -18.61 -10.20
CA PHE A 86 20.34 -17.60 -10.32
C PHE A 86 19.01 -18.28 -10.63
N ARG A 87 17.91 -17.71 -10.19
CA ARG A 87 16.58 -18.09 -10.67
C ARG A 87 16.44 -17.70 -12.15
N PRO A 88 15.54 -18.32 -12.91
CA PRO A 88 15.25 -17.92 -14.28
C PRO A 88 15.06 -16.41 -14.40
N VAL A 89 15.53 -15.81 -15.49
CA VAL A 89 15.48 -14.37 -15.80
C VAL A 89 16.38 -13.48 -14.91
N GLN A 90 16.73 -13.85 -13.67
CA GLN A 90 17.66 -13.05 -12.85
C GLN A 90 19.02 -12.88 -13.54
N ARG A 91 19.58 -13.95 -14.09
CA ARG A 91 20.86 -13.91 -14.80
C ARG A 91 20.82 -12.96 -15.99
N GLU A 92 19.75 -13.01 -16.79
CA GLU A 92 19.57 -12.14 -17.95
C GLU A 92 19.47 -10.68 -17.55
N ILE A 93 18.70 -10.35 -16.52
CA ILE A 93 18.57 -8.99 -15.98
C ILE A 93 19.93 -8.49 -15.48
N ILE A 94 20.65 -9.30 -14.69
CA ILE A 94 21.96 -8.95 -14.15
C ILE A 94 22.98 -8.70 -15.29
N LEU A 95 23.02 -9.56 -16.30
CA LEU A 95 23.89 -9.41 -17.45
C LEU A 95 23.54 -8.15 -18.26
N SER A 96 22.26 -7.83 -18.44
CA SER A 96 21.80 -6.60 -19.09
C SER A 96 22.32 -5.36 -18.36
N VAL A 97 22.21 -5.35 -17.02
CA VAL A 97 22.77 -4.30 -16.17
C VAL A 97 24.28 -4.25 -16.28
N MET A 98 24.99 -5.41 -16.33
CA MET A 98 26.43 -5.47 -16.52
C MET A 98 26.88 -4.89 -17.87
N GLN A 99 26.05 -4.98 -18.89
CA GLN A 99 26.23 -4.35 -20.21
C GLN A 99 25.87 -2.86 -20.25
N ARG A 100 25.49 -2.26 -19.13
CA ARG A 100 25.02 -0.87 -19.01
C ARG A 100 23.78 -0.56 -19.84
N ARG A 101 22.88 -1.54 -20.03
CA ARG A 101 21.60 -1.34 -20.71
C ARG A 101 20.52 -0.96 -19.70
N ASP A 102 19.73 0.03 -20.05
CA ASP A 102 18.51 0.32 -19.33
C ASP A 102 17.55 -0.87 -19.45
N THR A 103 16.98 -1.31 -18.34
CA THR A 103 16.21 -2.54 -18.30
C THR A 103 14.96 -2.39 -17.43
N LEU A 104 13.81 -2.72 -17.99
CA LEU A 104 12.60 -2.91 -17.21
C LEU A 104 12.43 -4.40 -16.90
N ALA A 105 12.48 -4.77 -15.64
CA ALA A 105 12.33 -6.14 -15.17
C ALA A 105 10.96 -6.36 -14.52
N LEU A 106 10.13 -7.16 -15.17
CA LEU A 106 8.82 -7.57 -14.69
C LEU A 106 8.96 -8.93 -13.99
N MET A 107 8.95 -8.91 -12.67
CA MET A 107 9.20 -10.11 -11.86
C MET A 107 8.11 -10.27 -10.79
N PRO A 108 7.60 -11.48 -10.55
CA PRO A 108 6.59 -11.73 -9.53
C PRO A 108 7.11 -11.37 -8.13
N THR A 109 6.17 -11.17 -7.19
CA THR A 109 6.49 -11.06 -5.76
C THR A 109 7.19 -12.33 -5.29
N GLY A 110 8.28 -12.19 -4.53
CA GLY A 110 9.12 -13.33 -4.13
C GLY A 110 10.06 -13.87 -5.22
N GLY A 111 10.08 -13.25 -6.41
CA GLY A 111 10.99 -13.61 -7.53
C GLY A 111 12.46 -13.26 -7.28
N GLY A 112 12.79 -12.58 -6.17
CA GLY A 112 14.16 -12.19 -5.85
C GLY A 112 14.62 -10.91 -6.58
N LYS A 113 13.73 -9.93 -6.75
CA LYS A 113 14.00 -8.63 -7.39
C LYS A 113 15.26 -7.95 -6.85
N SER A 114 15.45 -7.94 -5.52
CA SER A 114 16.59 -7.24 -4.90
C SER A 114 17.95 -7.76 -5.37
N LEU A 115 18.09 -9.07 -5.61
CA LEU A 115 19.35 -9.64 -6.11
C LEU A 115 19.75 -9.10 -7.47
N THR A 116 18.78 -8.70 -8.31
CA THR A 116 19.06 -8.24 -9.68
C THR A 116 19.79 -6.90 -9.75
N TYR A 117 19.72 -6.08 -8.69
CA TYR A 117 20.54 -4.87 -8.56
C TYR A 117 21.67 -5.03 -7.53
N GLN A 118 21.49 -5.88 -6.52
CA GLN A 118 22.51 -6.06 -5.49
C GLN A 118 23.74 -6.80 -6.02
N VAL A 119 23.56 -7.90 -6.76
CA VAL A 119 24.68 -8.68 -7.29
C VAL A 119 25.54 -7.89 -8.29
N PRO A 120 24.98 -7.23 -9.33
CA PRO A 120 25.82 -6.47 -10.27
C PRO A 120 26.52 -5.27 -9.63
N THR A 121 25.94 -4.67 -8.57
CA THR A 121 26.61 -3.60 -7.82
C THR A 121 27.80 -4.13 -7.02
N MET A 122 27.72 -5.33 -6.44
CA MET A 122 28.83 -5.96 -5.74
C MET A 122 29.89 -6.51 -6.69
N ALA A 123 29.53 -6.79 -7.94
CA ALA A 123 30.48 -7.25 -8.99
C ALA A 123 31.22 -6.10 -9.69
N ARG A 124 30.94 -4.84 -9.34
CA ARG A 124 31.52 -3.63 -9.94
C ARG A 124 32.02 -2.65 -8.89
N ASP A 125 32.85 -1.70 -9.36
CA ASP A 125 33.17 -0.52 -8.59
C ASP A 125 32.01 0.48 -8.59
N GLY A 126 31.96 1.31 -7.55
CA GLY A 126 30.91 2.31 -7.35
C GLY A 126 29.74 1.81 -6.50
N LEU A 127 28.72 2.65 -6.39
CA LEU A 127 27.53 2.40 -5.59
C LEU A 127 26.26 2.34 -6.45
N ALA A 128 25.22 1.69 -5.96
CA ALA A 128 23.87 1.79 -6.52
C ALA A 128 23.03 2.79 -5.73
N VAL A 129 22.33 3.67 -6.45
CA VAL A 129 21.26 4.50 -5.91
C VAL A 129 19.95 3.71 -6.09
N VAL A 130 19.34 3.29 -4.98
CA VAL A 130 18.11 2.50 -4.96
C VAL A 130 16.95 3.38 -4.53
N ILE A 131 16.04 3.65 -5.45
CA ILE A 131 14.84 4.47 -5.20
C ILE A 131 13.67 3.54 -4.89
N THR A 132 13.07 3.73 -3.70
CA THR A 132 11.96 2.90 -3.24
C THR A 132 10.97 3.74 -2.42
N PRO A 133 9.66 3.45 -2.48
CA PRO A 133 8.62 4.34 -1.92
C PRO A 133 8.43 4.20 -0.40
N LEU A 134 9.03 3.20 0.23
CA LEU A 134 8.71 2.83 1.61
C LEU A 134 9.93 2.82 2.53
N ILE A 135 9.86 3.63 3.59
CA ILE A 135 10.90 3.73 4.61
C ILE A 135 11.14 2.39 5.33
N ALA A 136 10.09 1.64 5.65
CA ALA A 136 10.22 0.34 6.31
C ALA A 136 11.00 -0.65 5.45
N LEU A 137 10.73 -0.70 4.12
CA LEU A 137 11.47 -1.53 3.19
C LEU A 137 12.93 -1.12 3.08
N MET A 138 13.22 0.20 3.03
CA MET A 138 14.60 0.70 3.00
C MET A 138 15.40 0.22 4.21
N LYS A 139 14.82 0.37 5.41
CA LYS A 139 15.46 -0.06 6.67
C LYS A 139 15.76 -1.56 6.66
N ASP A 140 14.75 -2.38 6.34
CA ASP A 140 14.90 -3.84 6.27
C ASP A 140 16.00 -4.26 5.26
N GLN A 141 16.01 -3.67 4.06
CA GLN A 141 17.05 -3.95 3.05
C GLN A 141 18.44 -3.52 3.52
N VAL A 142 18.58 -2.33 4.11
CA VAL A 142 19.84 -1.83 4.64
C VAL A 142 20.34 -2.71 5.79
N ASP A 143 19.47 -3.09 6.72
CA ASP A 143 19.84 -3.94 7.85
C ASP A 143 20.28 -5.34 7.40
N ARG A 144 19.60 -5.93 6.42
CA ARG A 144 20.00 -7.20 5.81
C ARG A 144 21.34 -7.12 5.06
N LEU A 145 21.63 -6.03 4.39
CA LEU A 145 22.93 -5.81 3.73
C LEU A 145 24.03 -5.64 4.76
N ARG A 146 23.82 -4.82 5.78
CA ARG A 146 24.78 -4.62 6.89
C ARG A 146 25.06 -5.90 7.65
N ALA A 147 24.04 -6.72 7.92
CA ALA A 147 24.21 -8.04 8.53
C ALA A 147 25.11 -8.98 7.73
N ARG A 148 25.25 -8.74 6.40
CA ARG A 148 26.19 -9.45 5.51
C ARG A 148 27.55 -8.76 5.40
N GLY A 149 27.80 -7.68 6.13
CA GLY A 149 29.02 -6.90 6.03
C GLY A 149 29.09 -5.98 4.80
N ILE A 150 27.95 -5.72 4.14
CA ILE A 150 27.87 -4.83 2.96
C ILE A 150 27.49 -3.42 3.42
N PRO A 151 28.34 -2.39 3.18
CA PRO A 151 28.02 -1.02 3.55
C PRO A 151 26.82 -0.48 2.77
N ALA A 152 25.76 -0.13 3.50
CA ALA A 152 24.53 0.41 2.95
C ALA A 152 23.95 1.50 3.86
N VAL A 153 23.34 2.52 3.28
CA VAL A 153 22.69 3.62 3.98
C VAL A 153 21.30 3.88 3.42
N ALA A 154 20.40 4.39 4.25
CA ALA A 154 19.06 4.83 3.83
C ALA A 154 18.87 6.30 4.19
N ILE A 155 18.30 7.09 3.27
CA ILE A 155 17.92 8.48 3.49
C ILE A 155 16.42 8.63 3.36
N HIS A 156 15.78 8.95 4.48
CA HIS A 156 14.32 9.08 4.58
C HIS A 156 13.90 10.26 5.47
N SER A 157 12.61 10.53 5.56
CA SER A 157 12.07 11.68 6.31
C SER A 157 12.29 11.63 7.83
N GLY A 158 12.56 10.46 8.38
CA GLY A 158 12.83 10.29 9.82
C GLY A 158 14.25 10.58 10.27
N LEU A 159 15.14 11.02 9.36
CA LEU A 159 16.51 11.42 9.70
C LEU A 159 16.62 12.93 9.93
N SER A 160 17.44 13.33 10.90
CA SER A 160 17.80 14.74 11.07
C SER A 160 18.66 15.26 9.91
N PRO A 161 18.68 16.57 9.64
CA PRO A 161 19.53 17.16 8.60
C PRO A 161 21.00 16.74 8.72
N ARG A 162 21.55 16.74 9.93
CA ARG A 162 22.93 16.32 10.21
C ARG A 162 23.18 14.84 9.86
N GLN A 163 22.23 13.96 10.17
CA GLN A 163 22.32 12.53 9.81
C GLN A 163 22.29 12.33 8.29
N ILE A 164 21.48 13.13 7.60
CA ILE A 164 21.42 13.11 6.12
C ILE A 164 22.75 13.57 5.53
N ASP A 165 23.35 14.66 6.03
CA ASP A 165 24.62 15.17 5.57
C ASP A 165 25.74 14.12 5.76
N ILE A 166 25.84 13.51 6.94
CA ILE A 166 26.80 12.45 7.22
C ILE A 166 26.59 11.26 6.28
N ALA A 167 25.34 10.83 6.06
CA ALA A 167 25.04 9.71 5.18
C ALA A 167 25.42 9.99 3.73
N LEU A 168 25.16 11.21 3.23
CA LEU A 168 25.55 11.63 1.88
C LEU A 168 27.05 11.76 1.72
N ASP A 169 27.77 12.31 2.72
CA ASP A 169 29.21 12.44 2.70
C ASP A 169 29.90 11.06 2.72
N ASN A 170 29.35 10.10 3.47
CA ASN A 170 29.81 8.70 3.43
C ASN A 170 29.60 8.04 2.05
N CYS A 171 28.60 8.47 1.26
CA CYS A 171 28.44 8.01 -0.11
C CYS A 171 29.41 8.64 -1.10
N VAL A 172 29.96 9.84 -0.79
CA VAL A 172 30.95 10.53 -1.64
C VAL A 172 32.36 10.07 -1.31
N TYR A 173 32.70 9.93 -0.04
CA TYR A 173 34.08 9.74 0.44
C TYR A 173 34.36 8.37 1.08
N GLY A 174 33.31 7.61 1.41
CA GLY A 174 33.41 6.30 2.04
C GLY A 174 33.14 5.13 1.09
N ASP A 175 33.03 3.93 1.64
CA ASP A 175 32.90 2.66 0.92
C ASP A 175 31.45 2.20 0.73
N VAL A 176 30.47 3.11 0.81
CA VAL A 176 29.05 2.77 0.68
C VAL A 176 28.78 2.15 -0.69
N LYS A 177 28.15 0.96 -0.69
CA LYS A 177 27.75 0.23 -1.89
C LYS A 177 26.29 0.45 -2.27
N PHE A 178 25.42 0.74 -1.31
CA PHE A 178 24.00 0.95 -1.56
C PHE A 178 23.50 2.18 -0.83
N LEU A 179 22.98 3.12 -1.60
CA LEU A 179 22.25 4.29 -1.12
C LEU A 179 20.76 4.11 -1.42
N TYR A 180 19.99 3.78 -0.40
CA TYR A 180 18.52 3.76 -0.49
C TYR A 180 17.96 5.15 -0.23
N VAL A 181 17.10 5.63 -1.11
CA VAL A 181 16.56 6.99 -1.05
C VAL A 181 15.06 7.00 -1.37
N ALA A 182 14.30 7.78 -0.60
CA ALA A 182 12.91 8.07 -0.92
C ALA A 182 12.83 9.06 -2.10
N PRO A 183 11.88 8.88 -3.04
CA PRO A 183 11.79 9.71 -4.24
C PRO A 183 11.63 11.20 -3.92
N GLU A 184 11.00 11.57 -2.80
CA GLU A 184 10.83 12.96 -2.33
C GLU A 184 12.17 13.63 -2.01
N ARG A 185 13.21 12.83 -1.69
CA ARG A 185 14.55 13.35 -1.36
C ARG A 185 15.40 13.71 -2.57
N LEU A 186 15.02 13.24 -3.76
CA LEU A 186 15.73 13.55 -5.01
C LEU A 186 15.74 15.04 -5.33
N THR A 187 14.78 15.80 -4.84
CA THR A 187 14.68 17.25 -5.04
C THR A 187 15.49 18.06 -4.05
N SER A 188 15.96 17.48 -2.92
CA SER A 188 16.70 18.22 -1.92
C SER A 188 18.04 18.70 -2.47
N GLU A 189 18.41 19.93 -2.19
CA GLU A 189 19.65 20.55 -2.63
C GLU A 189 20.88 19.76 -2.14
N ALA A 190 20.86 19.33 -0.88
CA ALA A 190 21.90 18.52 -0.28
C ALA A 190 22.17 17.24 -1.06
N PHE A 191 21.13 16.54 -1.54
CA PHE A 191 21.26 15.35 -2.37
C PHE A 191 21.77 15.71 -3.77
N ARG A 192 21.17 16.72 -4.42
CA ARG A 192 21.51 17.12 -5.80
C ARG A 192 22.96 17.53 -5.97
N LEU A 193 23.54 18.25 -4.99
CA LEU A 193 24.93 18.69 -5.00
C LEU A 193 25.93 17.55 -4.81
N ARG A 194 25.55 16.52 -4.04
CA ARG A 194 26.47 15.43 -3.70
C ARG A 194 26.38 14.24 -4.66
N VAL A 195 25.20 13.93 -5.22
CA VAL A 195 25.02 12.76 -6.08
C VAL A 195 25.90 12.78 -7.33
N VAL A 196 26.15 13.95 -7.90
CA VAL A 196 27.06 14.12 -9.05
C VAL A 196 28.54 13.86 -8.72
N ARG A 197 28.89 13.87 -7.43
CA ARG A 197 30.26 13.59 -6.92
C ARG A 197 30.41 12.13 -6.48
N MET A 198 29.30 11.38 -6.40
CA MET A 198 29.33 9.95 -6.08
C MET A 198 29.73 9.13 -7.29
N ASN A 199 30.46 8.04 -7.08
CA ASN A 199 30.69 7.06 -8.12
C ASN A 199 29.49 6.14 -8.30
N VAL A 200 28.43 6.65 -8.96
CA VAL A 200 27.18 5.89 -9.16
C VAL A 200 27.36 4.92 -10.33
N SER A 201 27.19 3.64 -10.08
CA SER A 201 27.30 2.57 -11.08
C SER A 201 25.95 2.06 -11.61
N LEU A 202 24.86 2.31 -10.88
CA LEU A 202 23.51 1.85 -11.18
C LEU A 202 22.46 2.73 -10.51
N ILE A 203 21.38 3.05 -11.22
CA ILE A 203 20.14 3.57 -10.65
C ILE A 203 19.13 2.41 -10.65
N ALA A 204 18.73 1.94 -9.47
CA ALA A 204 17.69 0.93 -9.33
C ALA A 204 16.38 1.60 -8.88
N VAL A 205 15.30 1.40 -9.64
CA VAL A 205 13.97 1.94 -9.33
C VAL A 205 13.07 0.78 -8.91
N ASP A 206 12.89 0.61 -7.61
CA ASP A 206 12.00 -0.41 -7.07
C ASP A 206 10.55 0.09 -7.07
N GLU A 207 9.60 -0.83 -7.23
CA GLU A 207 8.17 -0.56 -7.43
C GLU A 207 7.94 0.51 -8.53
N ALA A 208 8.62 0.33 -9.67
CA ALA A 208 8.63 1.29 -10.78
C ALA A 208 7.24 1.64 -11.32
N HIS A 209 6.20 0.81 -11.09
CA HIS A 209 4.81 1.11 -11.43
C HIS A 209 4.28 2.40 -10.76
N CYS A 210 4.93 2.85 -9.69
CA CYS A 210 4.58 4.12 -9.02
C CYS A 210 4.84 5.37 -9.89
N ILE A 211 5.63 5.27 -10.97
CA ILE A 211 5.88 6.39 -11.89
C ILE A 211 4.70 6.63 -12.84
N SER A 212 3.90 5.61 -13.09
CA SER A 212 2.83 5.63 -14.07
C SER A 212 1.49 6.06 -13.45
N GLN A 213 0.84 7.03 -14.06
CA GLN A 213 -0.55 7.39 -13.71
C GLN A 213 -1.52 6.23 -13.95
N TRP A 214 -1.17 5.34 -14.85
CA TRP A 214 -1.89 4.10 -15.14
C TRP A 214 -1.53 2.97 -14.14
N GLY A 215 -0.59 3.19 -13.22
CA GLY A 215 -0.26 2.31 -12.12
C GLY A 215 -1.32 2.34 -11.01
N TYR A 216 -1.40 1.31 -10.20
CA TYR A 216 -2.38 1.26 -9.09
C TYR A 216 -1.96 2.12 -7.87
N ASP A 217 -0.68 2.48 -7.75
CA ASP A 217 -0.12 3.33 -6.68
C ASP A 217 0.75 4.44 -7.29
N PHE A 218 0.12 5.35 -8.06
CA PHE A 218 0.83 6.47 -8.67
C PHE A 218 1.36 7.44 -7.62
N ARG A 219 2.65 7.79 -7.75
CA ARG A 219 3.35 8.75 -6.88
C ARG A 219 4.06 9.81 -7.71
N PRO A 220 3.58 11.06 -7.72
CA PRO A 220 4.18 12.15 -8.51
C PRO A 220 5.68 12.35 -8.28
N SER A 221 6.17 12.05 -7.05
CA SER A 221 7.59 12.15 -6.70
C SER A 221 8.50 11.22 -7.53
N TYR A 222 7.95 10.11 -8.09
CA TYR A 222 8.70 9.23 -9.00
C TYR A 222 9.04 9.87 -10.34
N LEU A 223 8.27 10.84 -10.80
CA LEU A 223 8.57 11.58 -12.04
C LEU A 223 9.93 12.32 -11.95
N ARG A 224 10.38 12.65 -10.72
CA ARG A 224 11.66 13.30 -10.47
C ARG A 224 12.89 12.40 -10.74
N ILE A 225 12.67 11.09 -10.92
CA ILE A 225 13.75 10.15 -11.25
C ILE A 225 14.39 10.49 -12.62
N ALA A 226 13.59 11.01 -13.55
CA ALA A 226 14.10 11.48 -14.84
C ALA A 226 15.15 12.61 -14.69
N GLU A 227 14.95 13.54 -13.75
CA GLU A 227 15.92 14.61 -13.43
C GLU A 227 17.23 14.05 -12.86
N LEU A 228 17.15 13.02 -12.01
CA LEU A 228 18.34 12.33 -11.50
C LEU A 228 19.15 11.69 -12.62
N ARG A 229 18.47 11.04 -13.58
CA ARG A 229 19.11 10.42 -14.73
C ARG A 229 19.87 11.43 -15.59
N GLU A 230 19.31 12.62 -15.81
CA GLU A 230 19.96 13.71 -16.56
C GLU A 230 21.28 14.18 -15.89
N ARG A 231 21.34 14.11 -14.56
CA ARG A 231 22.55 14.46 -13.78
C ARG A 231 23.61 13.37 -13.77
N LEU A 232 23.24 12.14 -14.10
CA LEU A 232 24.10 10.95 -14.10
C LEU A 232 24.15 10.32 -15.50
N PRO A 233 24.66 11.01 -16.51
CA PRO A 233 24.68 10.49 -17.87
C PRO A 233 25.52 9.20 -17.97
N GLY A 234 25.01 8.22 -18.71
CA GLY A 234 25.67 6.93 -18.92
C GLY A 234 25.57 5.93 -17.76
N VAL A 235 24.87 6.28 -16.66
CA VAL A 235 24.54 5.33 -15.60
C VAL A 235 23.28 4.57 -16.02
N PRO A 236 23.31 3.21 -16.07
CA PRO A 236 22.15 2.43 -16.46
C PRO A 236 21.04 2.50 -15.41
N VAL A 237 19.78 2.39 -15.87
CA VAL A 237 18.61 2.32 -15.02
C VAL A 237 18.04 0.90 -15.05
N LEU A 238 17.85 0.30 -13.87
CA LEU A 238 17.10 -0.93 -13.69
C LEU A 238 15.77 -0.62 -12.99
N ALA A 239 14.69 -0.65 -13.74
CA ALA A 239 13.33 -0.50 -13.21
C ALA A 239 12.75 -1.88 -12.87
N LEU A 240 12.19 -2.02 -11.68
CA LEU A 240 11.69 -3.28 -11.12
C LEU A 240 10.24 -3.12 -10.67
N THR A 241 9.39 -4.04 -11.10
CA THR A 241 8.02 -4.14 -10.57
C THR A 241 7.46 -5.56 -10.69
N ALA A 242 6.44 -5.85 -9.87
CA ALA A 242 5.72 -7.13 -9.93
C ALA A 242 4.34 -7.00 -10.59
N SER A 243 3.86 -5.80 -10.85
CA SER A 243 2.46 -5.54 -11.18
C SER A 243 2.35 -4.46 -12.25
N ALA A 244 2.84 -4.73 -13.46
CA ALA A 244 2.71 -3.83 -14.59
C ALA A 244 2.04 -4.53 -15.77
N THR A 245 0.95 -3.95 -16.27
CA THR A 245 0.34 -4.28 -17.56
C THR A 245 1.22 -3.76 -18.69
N ALA A 246 0.94 -4.14 -19.94
CA ALA A 246 1.70 -3.66 -21.09
C ALA A 246 1.74 -2.12 -21.17
N ARG A 247 0.60 -1.46 -20.96
CA ARG A 247 0.47 0.00 -20.93
C ARG A 247 1.32 0.65 -19.83
N VAL A 248 1.31 0.08 -18.63
CA VAL A 248 2.12 0.56 -17.50
C VAL A 248 3.61 0.38 -17.79
N ALA A 249 4.01 -0.72 -18.44
CA ALA A 249 5.40 -0.97 -18.82
C ALA A 249 5.92 0.05 -19.84
N GLU A 250 5.14 0.39 -20.84
CA GLU A 250 5.46 1.43 -21.83
C GLU A 250 5.62 2.80 -21.15
N ASP A 251 4.69 3.15 -20.27
CA ASP A 251 4.69 4.41 -19.54
C ASP A 251 5.90 4.53 -18.59
N ILE A 252 6.29 3.45 -17.91
CA ILE A 252 7.51 3.40 -17.09
C ILE A 252 8.74 3.74 -17.93
N MET A 253 8.90 3.09 -19.09
CA MET A 253 10.05 3.32 -19.96
C MET A 253 10.07 4.74 -20.53
N HIS A 254 8.90 5.27 -20.89
CA HIS A 254 8.75 6.64 -21.36
C HIS A 254 9.18 7.67 -20.30
N HIS A 255 8.61 7.58 -19.09
CA HIS A 255 8.93 8.51 -18.01
C HIS A 255 10.38 8.39 -17.51
N LEU A 256 10.95 7.20 -17.53
CA LEU A 256 12.36 6.98 -17.22
C LEU A 256 13.30 7.29 -18.41
N LYS A 257 12.76 7.76 -19.55
CA LYS A 257 13.53 8.14 -20.74
C LYS A 257 14.46 7.03 -21.24
N PHE A 258 13.96 5.79 -21.33
CA PHE A 258 14.73 4.69 -21.89
C PHE A 258 15.03 4.95 -23.38
N PRO A 259 16.28 4.82 -23.84
CA PRO A 259 16.62 5.04 -25.25
C PRO A 259 16.06 3.95 -26.17
N GLU A 260 15.92 2.74 -25.64
CA GLU A 260 15.36 1.57 -26.30
C GLU A 260 14.44 0.83 -25.36
N ALA A 261 13.34 0.30 -25.90
CA ALA A 261 12.45 -0.57 -25.13
C ALA A 261 13.16 -1.92 -24.86
N HIS A 262 13.51 -2.16 -23.60
CA HIS A 262 14.12 -3.40 -23.18
C HIS A 262 13.44 -3.95 -21.93
N ILE A 263 12.58 -4.94 -22.14
CA ILE A 263 11.76 -5.54 -21.08
C ILE A 263 12.14 -7.00 -20.92
N LEU A 264 12.54 -7.38 -19.71
CA LEU A 264 12.75 -8.77 -19.32
C LEU A 264 11.61 -9.21 -18.40
N ARG A 265 10.88 -10.26 -18.81
CA ARG A 265 9.69 -10.76 -18.12
C ARG A 265 9.96 -12.12 -17.52
N SER A 266 9.68 -12.30 -16.23
CA SER A 266 9.60 -13.59 -15.59
C SER A 266 8.15 -14.08 -15.65
N SER A 267 7.97 -15.40 -15.69
CA SER A 267 6.63 -15.99 -15.57
C SER A 267 5.96 -15.55 -14.28
N PHE A 268 4.69 -15.18 -14.38
CA PHE A 268 3.83 -14.85 -13.23
C PHE A 268 3.20 -16.09 -12.59
N ALA A 269 3.41 -17.27 -13.18
CA ALA A 269 2.93 -18.53 -12.63
C ALA A 269 3.54 -18.81 -11.24
N ARG A 270 2.69 -19.22 -10.31
CA ARG A 270 3.06 -19.63 -8.95
C ARG A 270 2.58 -21.07 -8.70
N PRO A 271 3.34 -22.08 -9.12
CA PRO A 271 2.89 -23.49 -9.08
C PRO A 271 2.63 -24.00 -7.65
N ASN A 272 3.25 -23.39 -6.65
CA ASN A 272 3.04 -23.71 -5.24
C ASN A 272 1.87 -22.96 -4.58
N LEU A 273 1.28 -21.95 -5.26
CA LEU A 273 0.21 -21.11 -4.72
C LEU A 273 -1.15 -21.50 -5.29
N SER A 274 -2.05 -21.95 -4.42
CA SER A 274 -3.41 -22.32 -4.77
C SER A 274 -4.35 -21.13 -4.64
N TYR A 275 -4.78 -20.57 -5.76
CA TYR A 275 -5.83 -19.54 -5.77
C TYR A 275 -7.21 -20.19 -5.65
N SER A 276 -8.05 -19.63 -4.80
CA SER A 276 -9.42 -20.09 -4.59
C SER A 276 -10.35 -18.90 -4.35
N VAL A 277 -11.54 -18.94 -4.93
CA VAL A 277 -12.63 -18.01 -4.67
C VAL A 277 -13.77 -18.79 -3.99
N ARG A 278 -14.40 -18.18 -2.98
CA ARG A 278 -15.55 -18.72 -2.29
C ARG A 278 -16.65 -17.65 -2.22
N HIS A 279 -17.75 -17.92 -2.90
CA HIS A 279 -18.97 -17.16 -2.78
C HIS A 279 -19.70 -17.62 -1.52
N THR A 280 -19.89 -16.70 -0.55
CA THR A 280 -20.46 -17.02 0.76
C THR A 280 -20.87 -15.78 1.53
N ASP A 281 -21.98 -15.88 2.23
CA ASP A 281 -22.38 -14.88 3.22
C ASP A 281 -21.77 -15.17 4.60
N ASP A 282 -21.39 -16.44 4.87
CA ASP A 282 -20.65 -16.85 6.08
C ASP A 282 -19.12 -16.77 5.84
N LYS A 283 -18.60 -15.54 5.75
CA LYS A 283 -17.16 -15.30 5.61
C LYS A 283 -16.38 -15.74 6.85
N ASN A 284 -16.95 -15.57 8.04
CA ASN A 284 -16.34 -15.96 9.30
C ASN A 284 -16.09 -17.47 9.37
N GLY A 285 -17.12 -18.26 9.11
CA GLY A 285 -16.98 -19.71 9.12
C GLY A 285 -15.99 -20.23 8.08
N GLN A 286 -15.92 -19.61 6.88
CA GLN A 286 -14.92 -20.00 5.87
C GLN A 286 -13.50 -19.62 6.31
N LEU A 287 -13.31 -18.45 6.92
CA LEU A 287 -12.02 -18.02 7.47
C LEU A 287 -11.54 -18.98 8.56
N LEU A 288 -12.40 -19.29 9.54
CA LEU A 288 -12.08 -20.19 10.65
C LEU A 288 -11.75 -21.61 10.15
N ARG A 289 -12.50 -22.14 9.19
CA ARG A 289 -12.21 -23.43 8.55
C ARG A 289 -10.83 -23.45 7.90
N LEU A 290 -10.44 -22.37 7.19
CA LEU A 290 -9.12 -22.29 6.58
C LEU A 290 -8.03 -22.24 7.63
N VAL A 291 -8.16 -21.34 8.63
CA VAL A 291 -7.18 -21.16 9.71
C VAL A 291 -6.99 -22.44 10.50
N HIS A 292 -8.07 -23.20 10.77
CA HIS A 292 -8.00 -24.48 11.47
C HIS A 292 -7.28 -25.57 10.64
N ASN A 293 -7.58 -25.65 9.34
CA ASN A 293 -7.07 -26.74 8.48
C ASN A 293 -5.68 -26.48 7.88
N VAL A 294 -5.22 -25.22 7.85
CA VAL A 294 -3.91 -24.86 7.26
C VAL A 294 -2.98 -24.38 8.36
N PRO A 295 -2.05 -25.22 8.83
CA PRO A 295 -1.08 -24.82 9.86
C PRO A 295 -0.08 -23.79 9.31
N GLY A 296 0.54 -23.01 10.21
CA GLY A 296 1.55 -22.02 9.89
C GLY A 296 1.02 -20.58 9.86
N SER A 297 1.89 -19.65 9.49
CA SER A 297 1.60 -18.21 9.48
C SER A 297 0.61 -17.81 8.39
N GLY A 298 -0.26 -16.84 8.66
CA GLY A 298 -1.22 -16.31 7.69
C GLY A 298 -1.41 -14.81 7.74
N ILE A 299 -2.01 -14.27 6.68
CA ILE A 299 -2.44 -12.87 6.58
C ILE A 299 -3.91 -12.86 6.19
N VAL A 300 -4.70 -12.00 6.83
CA VAL A 300 -6.10 -11.74 6.48
C VAL A 300 -6.24 -10.27 6.11
N TYR A 301 -6.56 -9.99 4.86
CA TYR A 301 -6.79 -8.65 4.38
C TYR A 301 -8.25 -8.24 4.55
N VAL A 302 -8.45 -7.14 5.24
CA VAL A 302 -9.74 -6.48 5.44
C VAL A 302 -9.64 -5.02 5.04
N ARG A 303 -10.77 -4.37 4.83
CA ARG A 303 -10.79 -3.02 4.30
C ARG A 303 -10.68 -1.92 5.35
N THR A 304 -11.35 -2.07 6.50
CA THR A 304 -11.45 -1.03 7.52
C THR A 304 -10.56 -1.34 8.73
N ARG A 305 -10.17 -0.28 9.46
CA ARG A 305 -9.41 -0.40 10.70
C ARG A 305 -10.19 -1.20 11.75
N GLU A 306 -11.48 -0.90 11.86
CA GLU A 306 -12.39 -1.60 12.76
C GLU A 306 -12.48 -3.10 12.46
N ALA A 307 -12.63 -3.48 11.18
CA ALA A 307 -12.65 -4.88 10.79
C ALA A 307 -11.33 -5.61 11.12
N THR A 308 -10.17 -4.91 11.15
CA THR A 308 -8.91 -5.55 11.57
C THR A 308 -8.98 -6.01 13.02
N GLU A 309 -9.51 -5.20 13.90
CA GLU A 309 -9.64 -5.55 15.32
C GLU A 309 -10.73 -6.63 15.52
N GLN A 310 -11.90 -6.47 14.92
CA GLN A 310 -13.02 -7.43 15.04
C GLN A 310 -12.61 -8.84 14.59
N ILE A 311 -11.96 -8.97 13.44
CA ILE A 311 -11.52 -10.29 12.92
C ILE A 311 -10.34 -10.84 13.74
N ALA A 312 -9.44 -9.98 14.23
CA ALA A 312 -8.36 -10.42 15.11
C ALA A 312 -8.91 -10.94 16.44
N ASP A 313 -9.94 -10.27 17.00
CA ASP A 313 -10.65 -10.71 18.22
C ASP A 313 -11.35 -12.05 18.00
N LEU A 314 -12.08 -12.20 16.88
CA LEU A 314 -12.71 -13.46 16.50
C LEU A 314 -11.69 -14.62 16.48
N LEU A 315 -10.54 -14.42 15.83
CA LEU A 315 -9.50 -15.44 15.74
C LEU A 315 -8.89 -15.77 17.12
N ARG A 316 -8.76 -14.77 18.01
CA ARG A 316 -8.27 -14.97 19.39
C ARG A 316 -9.28 -15.76 20.25
N GLN A 317 -10.56 -15.47 20.10
CA GLN A 317 -11.63 -16.23 20.77
C GLN A 317 -11.63 -17.70 20.37
N GLU A 318 -11.27 -18.00 19.11
CA GLU A 318 -11.14 -19.36 18.58
C GLU A 318 -9.72 -19.96 18.82
N GLY A 319 -8.96 -19.42 19.76
CA GLY A 319 -7.66 -19.96 20.21
C GLY A 319 -6.49 -19.73 19.24
N THR A 320 -6.65 -18.87 18.22
CA THR A 320 -5.56 -18.52 17.30
C THR A 320 -4.90 -17.22 17.70
N THR A 321 -3.54 -17.21 17.86
CA THR A 321 -2.83 -15.94 18.11
C THR A 321 -2.91 -15.03 16.90
N ALA A 322 -3.58 -13.90 17.05
CA ALA A 322 -3.81 -12.93 15.97
C ALA A 322 -3.56 -11.50 16.45
N ALA A 323 -3.06 -10.65 15.53
CA ALA A 323 -2.88 -9.23 15.77
C ALA A 323 -3.49 -8.41 14.61
N ALA A 324 -4.09 -7.28 14.96
CA ALA A 324 -4.57 -6.31 13.98
C ALA A 324 -3.43 -5.39 13.54
N TYR A 325 -3.43 -4.97 12.26
CA TYR A 325 -2.44 -4.04 11.70
C TYR A 325 -3.08 -3.06 10.73
N HIS A 326 -2.99 -1.78 11.02
CA HIS A 326 -3.55 -0.72 10.18
C HIS A 326 -2.81 0.61 10.33
N GLY A 327 -3.02 1.54 9.41
CA GLY A 327 -2.34 2.83 9.39
C GLY A 327 -2.67 3.77 10.57
N GLY A 328 -3.72 3.47 11.36
CA GLY A 328 -4.07 4.23 12.56
C GLY A 328 -3.23 3.90 13.80
N LEU A 329 -2.46 2.79 13.77
CA LEU A 329 -1.54 2.42 14.85
C LEU A 329 -0.30 3.30 14.84
N GLY A 330 0.27 3.56 16.02
CA GLY A 330 1.56 4.24 16.16
C GLY A 330 2.70 3.48 15.48
N HIS A 331 3.79 4.19 15.13
CA HIS A 331 4.92 3.56 14.44
C HIS A 331 5.56 2.44 15.28
N ALA A 332 5.78 2.68 16.57
CA ALA A 332 6.36 1.70 17.47
C ALA A 332 5.51 0.43 17.58
N GLU A 333 4.20 0.60 17.72
CA GLU A 333 3.26 -0.51 17.82
C GLU A 333 3.18 -1.33 16.52
N ARG A 334 3.19 -0.66 15.35
CA ARG A 334 3.25 -1.33 14.05
C ARG A 334 4.51 -2.18 13.92
N SER A 335 5.68 -1.63 14.31
CA SER A 335 6.94 -2.37 14.28
C SER A 335 6.91 -3.57 15.22
N GLN A 336 6.42 -3.41 16.43
CA GLN A 336 6.31 -4.49 17.41
C GLN A 336 5.41 -5.62 16.91
N ARG A 337 4.19 -5.31 16.44
CA ARG A 337 3.24 -6.32 15.92
C ARG A 337 3.82 -7.08 14.73
N GLN A 338 4.52 -6.37 13.84
CA GLN A 338 5.21 -6.97 12.69
C GLN A 338 6.33 -7.91 13.12
N GLU A 339 7.17 -7.51 14.06
CA GLU A 339 8.27 -8.34 14.60
C GLU A 339 7.74 -9.60 15.30
N GLU A 340 6.66 -9.47 16.07
CA GLU A 340 6.00 -10.60 16.72
C GLU A 340 5.46 -11.62 15.71
N TRP A 341 4.89 -11.13 14.60
CA TRP A 341 4.42 -11.99 13.52
C TRP A 341 5.57 -12.64 12.74
N ILE A 342 6.64 -11.89 12.44
CA ILE A 342 7.85 -12.42 11.79
C ILE A 342 8.48 -13.50 12.67
N ALA A 343 8.57 -13.29 13.98
CA ALA A 343 9.10 -14.24 14.96
C ALA A 343 8.16 -15.44 15.22
N GLY A 344 6.94 -15.45 14.67
CA GLY A 344 5.97 -16.54 14.84
C GLY A 344 5.22 -16.52 16.18
N ARG A 345 5.39 -15.50 17.03
CA ARG A 345 4.60 -15.32 18.27
C ARG A 345 3.14 -15.01 17.95
N VAL A 346 2.91 -14.25 16.91
CA VAL A 346 1.60 -14.03 16.30
C VAL A 346 1.50 -14.90 15.03
N ARG A 347 0.49 -15.77 14.98
CA ARG A 347 0.29 -16.66 13.84
C ARG A 347 -0.39 -15.97 12.67
N VAL A 348 -1.44 -15.19 12.93
CA VAL A 348 -2.26 -14.54 11.90
C VAL A 348 -2.21 -13.02 12.05
N MET A 349 -1.80 -12.34 10.99
CA MET A 349 -1.90 -10.88 10.92
C MET A 349 -3.19 -10.50 10.19
N VAL A 350 -4.08 -9.79 10.86
CA VAL A 350 -5.29 -9.22 10.25
C VAL A 350 -5.02 -7.76 9.91
N ALA A 351 -5.06 -7.42 8.64
CA ALA A 351 -4.54 -6.13 8.23
C ALA A 351 -5.34 -5.44 7.13
N THR A 352 -5.23 -4.10 7.08
CA THR A 352 -5.54 -3.35 5.86
C THR A 352 -4.37 -3.41 4.88
N ASN A 353 -4.50 -2.79 3.71
CA ASN A 353 -3.40 -2.61 2.73
C ASN A 353 -2.15 -1.91 3.32
N ALA A 354 -2.25 -1.31 4.52
CA ALA A 354 -1.09 -0.77 5.25
C ALA A 354 -0.06 -1.86 5.62
N PHE A 355 -0.50 -3.13 5.78
CA PHE A 355 0.37 -4.30 5.92
C PHE A 355 0.66 -4.87 4.54
N GLY A 356 1.48 -4.19 3.80
CA GLY A 356 1.65 -4.45 2.38
C GLY A 356 3.11 -4.48 1.95
N MET A 357 3.48 -3.52 1.12
CA MET A 357 4.81 -3.44 0.53
C MET A 357 5.92 -3.56 1.59
N GLY A 358 6.97 -4.31 1.28
CA GLY A 358 8.13 -4.47 2.17
C GLY A 358 8.10 -5.64 3.14
N ILE A 359 7.00 -6.38 3.25
CA ILE A 359 6.92 -7.56 4.11
C ILE A 359 7.54 -8.76 3.41
N ASP A 360 8.54 -9.37 4.04
CA ASP A 360 9.29 -10.50 3.50
C ASP A 360 9.42 -11.63 4.54
N LYS A 361 8.32 -12.34 4.79
CA LYS A 361 8.27 -13.60 5.56
C LYS A 361 8.10 -14.75 4.57
N PRO A 362 9.05 -15.71 4.49
CA PRO A 362 9.03 -16.75 3.46
C PRO A 362 7.94 -17.81 3.69
N ASP A 363 7.62 -18.12 4.92
CA ASP A 363 6.81 -19.25 5.39
C ASP A 363 5.32 -18.92 5.60
N VAL A 364 4.78 -17.91 4.92
CA VAL A 364 3.34 -17.61 4.96
C VAL A 364 2.58 -18.71 4.22
N ARG A 365 1.69 -19.40 4.95
CA ARG A 365 0.93 -20.55 4.39
C ARG A 365 -0.38 -20.16 3.75
N PHE A 366 -1.00 -19.07 4.20
CA PHE A 366 -2.23 -18.61 3.58
C PHE A 366 -2.35 -17.08 3.60
N VAL A 367 -3.00 -16.57 2.57
CA VAL A 367 -3.49 -15.19 2.49
C VAL A 367 -4.98 -15.24 2.22
N VAL A 368 -5.78 -14.57 3.05
CA VAL A 368 -7.23 -14.48 2.89
C VAL A 368 -7.60 -13.04 2.59
N HIS A 369 -8.30 -12.84 1.49
CA HIS A 369 -8.98 -11.58 1.20
C HIS A 369 -10.42 -11.70 1.71
N TYR A 370 -10.63 -11.22 2.92
CA TYR A 370 -11.95 -11.19 3.56
C TYR A 370 -12.85 -10.14 2.92
N SER A 371 -12.24 -9.03 2.47
CA SER A 371 -12.87 -8.02 1.62
C SER A 371 -12.30 -8.08 0.21
N MET A 372 -13.15 -7.82 -0.79
CA MET A 372 -12.72 -7.79 -2.20
C MET A 372 -11.70 -6.68 -2.44
N CYS A 373 -10.65 -6.99 -3.21
CA CYS A 373 -9.65 -6.03 -3.68
C CYS A 373 -10.22 -5.09 -4.75
N ASP A 374 -9.61 -3.93 -4.89
CA ASP A 374 -10.00 -2.93 -5.89
C ASP A 374 -9.46 -3.24 -7.29
N SER A 375 -8.45 -4.12 -7.38
CA SER A 375 -7.83 -4.49 -8.64
C SER A 375 -7.11 -5.85 -8.56
N LEU A 376 -6.86 -6.46 -9.72
CA LEU A 376 -6.08 -7.69 -9.82
C LEU A 376 -4.61 -7.49 -9.46
N GLU A 377 -4.06 -6.29 -9.66
CA GLU A 377 -2.69 -5.95 -9.27
C GLU A 377 -2.53 -6.01 -7.74
N SER A 378 -3.44 -5.38 -7.00
CA SER A 378 -3.44 -5.42 -5.54
C SER A 378 -3.63 -6.85 -5.04
N TYR A 379 -4.62 -7.57 -5.60
CA TYR A 379 -4.87 -8.97 -5.27
C TYR A 379 -3.64 -9.86 -5.49
N TYR A 380 -3.00 -9.76 -6.66
CA TYR A 380 -1.81 -10.55 -6.98
C TYR A 380 -0.63 -10.23 -6.08
N GLN A 381 -0.41 -8.95 -5.77
CA GLN A 381 0.67 -8.52 -4.90
C GLN A 381 0.49 -8.99 -3.46
N GLU A 382 -0.75 -8.94 -2.94
CA GLU A 382 -1.10 -9.38 -1.60
C GLU A 382 -1.11 -10.92 -1.49
N ALA A 383 -1.77 -11.62 -2.40
CA ALA A 383 -1.78 -13.07 -2.49
C ALA A 383 -0.37 -13.66 -2.67
N GLY A 384 0.48 -12.97 -3.45
CA GLY A 384 1.85 -13.35 -3.73
C GLY A 384 2.80 -13.35 -2.53
N ARG A 385 2.34 -12.89 -1.35
CA ARG A 385 3.09 -12.99 -0.09
C ARG A 385 3.15 -14.42 0.43
N ALA A 386 2.17 -15.26 0.06
CA ALA A 386 2.14 -16.64 0.47
C ALA A 386 3.14 -17.51 -0.31
N GLY A 387 3.79 -18.45 0.37
CA GLY A 387 4.62 -19.48 -0.23
C GLY A 387 5.88 -18.97 -0.93
N ARG A 388 6.56 -17.98 -0.42
CA ARG A 388 7.82 -17.46 -0.98
C ARG A 388 8.98 -18.44 -0.87
N ASP A 389 8.91 -19.35 0.07
CA ASP A 389 9.83 -20.47 0.27
C ASP A 389 9.65 -21.63 -0.73
N GLY A 390 8.65 -21.55 -1.62
CA GLY A 390 8.32 -22.61 -2.59
C GLY A 390 7.41 -23.70 -2.02
N ALA A 391 7.13 -23.71 -0.71
CA ALA A 391 6.21 -24.67 -0.13
C ALA A 391 4.75 -24.32 -0.47
N ARG A 392 3.87 -25.32 -0.39
CA ARG A 392 2.44 -25.17 -0.71
C ARG A 392 1.82 -24.08 0.14
N ALA A 393 1.07 -23.18 -0.51
CA ALA A 393 0.37 -22.09 0.11
C ALA A 393 -0.98 -21.81 -0.57
N TYR A 394 -1.84 -21.05 0.10
CA TYR A 394 -3.22 -20.82 -0.31
C TYR A 394 -3.54 -19.33 -0.34
N ALA A 395 -4.17 -18.88 -1.42
CA ALA A 395 -4.77 -17.56 -1.53
C ALA A 395 -6.30 -17.72 -1.65
N LEU A 396 -7.03 -17.27 -0.65
CA LEU A 396 -8.49 -17.40 -0.60
C LEU A 396 -9.13 -15.99 -0.72
N LEU A 397 -10.01 -15.84 -1.70
CA LEU A 397 -10.87 -14.67 -1.84
C LEU A 397 -12.29 -15.04 -1.38
N LEU A 398 -12.82 -14.32 -0.41
CA LEU A 398 -14.17 -14.46 0.10
C LEU A 398 -15.06 -13.37 -0.51
N VAL A 399 -16.12 -13.78 -1.19
CA VAL A 399 -17.02 -12.88 -1.91
C VAL A 399 -18.45 -13.06 -1.38
N ALA A 400 -19.02 -11.99 -0.82
CA ALA A 400 -20.44 -11.92 -0.49
C ALA A 400 -21.24 -11.36 -1.66
N ALA A 401 -22.53 -11.62 -1.69
CA ALA A 401 -23.41 -11.21 -2.78
C ALA A 401 -23.39 -9.70 -3.06
N ASP A 402 -23.24 -8.88 -2.00
CA ASP A 402 -23.28 -7.42 -2.04
C ASP A 402 -21.89 -6.73 -2.13
N ASP A 403 -20.79 -7.49 -2.12
CA ASP A 403 -19.43 -6.92 -2.15
C ASP A 403 -19.18 -6.08 -3.42
N GLY A 404 -19.72 -6.49 -4.57
CA GLY A 404 -19.62 -5.76 -5.81
C GLY A 404 -20.27 -4.38 -5.73
N GLU A 405 -21.53 -4.34 -5.30
CA GLU A 405 -22.28 -3.08 -5.16
C GLU A 405 -21.65 -2.13 -4.13
N ARG A 406 -21.24 -2.66 -2.99
CA ARG A 406 -20.57 -1.88 -1.94
C ARG A 406 -19.30 -1.22 -2.48
N THR A 407 -18.56 -1.92 -3.33
CA THR A 407 -17.33 -1.39 -3.91
C THR A 407 -17.63 -0.34 -4.97
N ILE A 408 -18.64 -0.53 -5.83
CA ILE A 408 -19.08 0.48 -6.82
C ILE A 408 -19.52 1.76 -6.10
N ARG A 409 -20.38 1.68 -5.09
CA ARG A 409 -20.81 2.85 -4.29
C ARG A 409 -19.64 3.60 -3.66
N ARG A 410 -18.60 2.89 -3.24
CA ARG A 410 -17.40 3.52 -2.71
C ARG A 410 -16.62 4.27 -3.79
N PHE A 411 -16.46 3.70 -5.00
CA PHE A 411 -15.82 4.42 -6.11
C PHE A 411 -16.56 5.71 -6.46
N GLU A 412 -17.89 5.68 -6.45
CA GLU A 412 -18.69 6.87 -6.65
C GLU A 412 -18.43 7.94 -5.56
N GLN A 413 -18.22 7.52 -4.31
CA GLN A 413 -17.84 8.41 -3.21
C GLN A 413 -16.39 8.92 -3.32
N GLU A 414 -15.47 8.17 -3.93
CA GLU A 414 -14.09 8.60 -4.16
C GLU A 414 -13.98 9.71 -5.21
N PHE A 415 -14.99 9.82 -6.10
CA PHE A 415 -15.05 10.85 -7.14
C PHE A 415 -16.29 11.73 -6.96
N PRO A 416 -16.31 12.63 -5.99
CA PRO A 416 -17.44 13.55 -5.80
C PRO A 416 -17.61 14.42 -7.05
N PRO A 417 -18.85 14.87 -7.38
CA PRO A 417 -19.09 15.75 -8.49
C PRO A 417 -18.14 16.95 -8.51
N LEU A 418 -17.69 17.38 -9.69
CA LEU A 418 -16.69 18.46 -9.82
C LEU A 418 -17.12 19.74 -9.11
N GLU A 419 -18.41 20.09 -9.17
CA GLU A 419 -18.95 21.25 -8.45
C GLU A 419 -18.81 21.11 -6.93
N ARG A 420 -18.90 19.88 -6.41
CA ARG A 420 -18.67 19.61 -4.99
C ARG A 420 -17.20 19.72 -4.62
N VAL A 421 -16.29 19.32 -5.51
CA VAL A 421 -14.84 19.52 -5.32
C VAL A 421 -14.50 21.01 -5.25
N LYS A 422 -15.04 21.81 -6.18
CA LYS A 422 -14.88 23.27 -6.22
C LYS A 422 -15.46 23.96 -4.97
N GLU A 423 -16.63 23.52 -4.51
CA GLU A 423 -17.25 24.01 -3.27
C GLU A 423 -16.36 23.71 -2.05
N ILE A 424 -15.82 22.49 -1.96
CA ILE A 424 -14.94 22.10 -0.86
C ILE A 424 -13.66 22.92 -0.87
N TYR A 425 -13.06 23.17 -2.04
CA TYR A 425 -11.90 24.05 -2.17
C TYR A 425 -12.18 25.44 -1.63
N GLU A 426 -13.27 26.07 -2.05
CA GLU A 426 -13.69 27.39 -1.58
C GLU A 426 -13.90 27.42 -0.06
N LYS A 427 -14.59 26.41 0.49
CA LYS A 427 -14.82 26.26 1.92
C LYS A 427 -13.51 26.07 2.71
N VAL A 428 -12.56 25.29 2.19
CA VAL A 428 -11.24 25.10 2.82
C VAL A 428 -10.48 26.43 2.86
N CYS A 429 -10.42 27.15 1.74
CA CYS A 429 -9.78 28.47 1.70
C CYS A 429 -10.44 29.48 2.66
N ASN A 430 -11.78 29.48 2.74
CA ASN A 430 -12.52 30.34 3.68
C ASN A 430 -12.24 29.95 5.15
N TYR A 431 -12.21 28.63 5.45
CA TYR A 431 -11.88 28.13 6.78
C TYR A 431 -10.48 28.56 7.23
N LEU A 432 -9.51 28.53 6.31
CA LEU A 432 -8.13 28.95 6.54
C LEU A 432 -7.93 30.49 6.42
N ARG A 433 -8.99 31.22 6.06
CA ARG A 433 -8.98 32.70 5.89
C ARG A 433 -7.99 33.16 4.83
N ILE A 434 -7.89 32.45 3.74
CA ILE A 434 -7.05 32.81 2.59
C ILE A 434 -7.88 33.68 1.65
N GLY A 435 -7.41 34.87 1.28
CA GLY A 435 -8.03 35.73 0.27
C GLY A 435 -7.79 35.24 -1.16
N ILE A 436 -8.65 35.64 -2.12
CA ILE A 436 -8.42 35.37 -3.55
C ILE A 436 -7.12 36.07 -3.97
N GLY A 437 -6.23 35.37 -4.68
CA GLY A 437 -4.90 35.85 -5.06
C GLY A 437 -3.87 35.76 -3.93
N GLU A 438 -4.21 35.16 -2.79
CA GLU A 438 -3.30 34.98 -1.66
C GLU A 438 -3.00 33.49 -1.41
N GLY A 439 -2.00 33.21 -0.57
CA GLY A 439 -1.74 31.89 -0.03
C GLY A 439 -0.68 31.09 -0.76
N ASP A 440 -0.07 31.56 -1.84
CA ASP A 440 1.02 30.86 -2.53
C ASP A 440 2.16 30.52 -1.56
N GLY A 441 2.57 29.24 -1.53
CA GLY A 441 3.60 28.73 -0.63
C GLY A 441 3.24 28.70 0.85
N ALA A 442 2.05 29.14 1.24
CA ALA A 442 1.64 29.22 2.63
C ALA A 442 1.29 27.83 3.21
N THR A 443 1.55 27.68 4.52
CA THR A 443 1.34 26.43 5.25
C THR A 443 0.39 26.65 6.41
N PHE A 444 -0.62 25.78 6.51
CA PHE A 444 -1.65 25.87 7.53
C PHE A 444 -1.78 24.54 8.30
N GLN A 445 -2.11 24.62 9.58
CA GLN A 445 -2.58 23.44 10.30
C GLN A 445 -4.03 23.15 9.87
N PHE A 446 -4.30 21.91 9.45
CA PHE A 446 -5.61 21.54 8.94
C PHE A 446 -6.08 20.23 9.55
N ASN A 447 -7.10 20.30 10.40
CA ASN A 447 -7.77 19.13 10.94
C ASN A 447 -9.05 18.88 10.13
N ILE A 448 -9.07 17.81 9.36
CA ILE A 448 -10.21 17.45 8.51
C ILE A 448 -11.49 17.20 9.32
N HIS A 449 -11.38 16.66 10.54
CA HIS A 449 -12.55 16.38 11.39
C HIS A 449 -13.18 17.66 11.90
N ASP A 450 -12.36 18.61 12.38
CA ASP A 450 -12.85 19.91 12.84
C ASP A 450 -13.47 20.71 11.69
N PHE A 451 -12.84 20.67 10.51
CA PHE A 451 -13.37 21.30 9.30
C PHE A 451 -14.73 20.68 8.91
N CYS A 452 -14.82 19.35 8.87
CA CYS A 452 -16.05 18.66 8.52
C CYS A 452 -17.19 18.93 9.51
N ALA A 453 -16.87 18.95 10.81
CA ALA A 453 -17.84 19.28 11.84
C ALA A 453 -18.41 20.69 11.69
N ARG A 454 -17.52 21.66 11.40
CA ARG A 454 -17.92 23.08 11.22
C ARG A 454 -18.72 23.32 9.94
N GLU A 455 -18.31 22.69 8.83
CA GLU A 455 -18.93 22.90 7.52
C GLU A 455 -20.07 21.91 7.22
N HIS A 456 -20.40 21.03 8.18
CA HIS A 456 -21.41 19.96 8.05
C HIS A 456 -21.19 19.08 6.83
N LEU A 457 -19.92 18.65 6.64
CA LEU A 457 -19.49 17.84 5.50
C LEU A 457 -19.13 16.41 5.94
N TYR A 458 -19.30 15.46 5.03
CA TYR A 458 -18.84 14.09 5.25
C TYR A 458 -17.32 13.99 5.00
N ALA A 459 -16.57 13.49 6.00
CA ALA A 459 -15.10 13.46 5.96
C ALA A 459 -14.53 12.67 4.78
N GLY A 460 -15.21 11.60 4.33
CA GLY A 460 -14.82 10.83 3.15
C GLY A 460 -14.85 11.67 1.87
N THR A 461 -15.94 12.41 1.65
CA THR A 461 -16.07 13.30 0.48
C THR A 461 -15.02 14.42 0.50
N VAL A 462 -14.76 15.01 1.67
CA VAL A 462 -13.73 16.05 1.82
C VAL A 462 -12.35 15.48 1.54
N SER A 463 -12.03 14.31 2.07
CA SER A 463 -10.74 13.62 1.82
C SER A 463 -10.54 13.33 0.33
N SER A 464 -11.59 12.86 -0.37
CA SER A 464 -11.55 12.61 -1.81
C SER A 464 -11.35 13.89 -2.61
N ALA A 465 -12.05 14.98 -2.25
CA ALA A 465 -11.89 16.27 -2.90
C ALA A 465 -10.48 16.84 -2.71
N LEU A 466 -9.93 16.80 -1.48
CA LEU A 466 -8.58 17.26 -1.19
C LEU A 466 -7.53 16.45 -1.97
N LYS A 467 -7.72 15.14 -2.11
CA LYS A 467 -6.84 14.30 -2.92
C LYS A 467 -6.87 14.68 -4.40
N LEU A 468 -8.03 15.00 -4.94
CA LEU A 468 -8.16 15.49 -6.32
C LEU A 468 -7.49 16.86 -6.50
N LEU A 469 -7.67 17.78 -5.55
CA LEU A 469 -7.03 19.10 -5.57
C LEU A 469 -5.50 18.99 -5.46
N GLN A 470 -4.99 18.06 -4.64
CA GLN A 470 -3.57 17.77 -4.56
C GLN A 470 -3.01 17.20 -5.87
N GLN A 471 -3.73 16.31 -6.52
CA GLN A 471 -3.33 15.72 -7.80
C GLN A 471 -3.31 16.75 -8.94
N ASN A 472 -4.11 17.80 -8.83
CA ASN A 472 -4.13 18.93 -9.77
C ASN A 472 -3.17 20.06 -9.38
N GLY A 473 -2.39 19.91 -8.31
CA GLY A 473 -1.33 20.83 -7.94
C GLY A 473 -1.75 22.00 -7.06
N TYR A 474 -3.03 22.20 -6.73
CA TYR A 474 -3.51 23.35 -5.97
C TYR A 474 -3.07 23.39 -4.52
N MET A 475 -3.05 22.22 -3.87
CA MET A 475 -2.66 22.13 -2.47
C MET A 475 -2.06 20.75 -2.16
N THR A 476 -1.32 20.65 -1.08
CA THR A 476 -0.75 19.39 -0.60
C THR A 476 -1.12 19.19 0.85
N LEU A 477 -1.79 18.08 1.16
CA LEU A 477 -2.06 17.65 2.53
C LEU A 477 -1.00 16.63 2.94
N THR A 478 -0.26 16.92 4.02
CA THR A 478 0.69 15.97 4.58
C THR A 478 -0.01 15.03 5.55
N ASP A 479 0.54 13.83 5.69
CA ASP A 479 0.17 12.97 6.83
C ASP A 479 0.49 13.71 8.13
N ALA A 480 -0.25 13.38 9.20
CA ALA A 480 -0.03 13.95 10.51
C ALA A 480 1.44 13.76 10.93
N GLN A 481 2.25 14.79 10.71
CA GLN A 481 3.61 14.86 11.22
C GLN A 481 3.56 15.39 12.66
N GLU A 482 4.46 14.89 13.49
CA GLU A 482 4.70 15.52 14.78
C GLU A 482 5.29 16.91 14.53
N ASN A 483 4.44 17.94 14.63
CA ASN A 483 4.93 19.28 14.67
C ASN A 483 5.61 19.48 16.03
N PRO A 484 6.90 19.82 16.06
CA PRO A 484 7.59 20.04 17.31
C PRO A 484 6.91 21.14 18.10
N ALA A 485 6.92 21.02 19.41
CA ALA A 485 6.52 22.10 20.29
C ALA A 485 7.36 23.34 19.98
N ARG A 486 6.77 24.52 20.11
CA ARG A 486 7.46 25.80 19.87
C ARG A 486 7.33 26.71 21.06
N VAL A 487 8.41 27.42 21.35
CA VAL A 487 8.49 28.34 22.49
C VAL A 487 9.09 29.68 22.05
N MET A 488 8.56 30.79 22.62
CA MET A 488 9.12 32.11 22.53
C MET A 488 8.95 32.80 23.87
N PHE A 489 9.99 33.47 24.39
CA PHE A 489 9.89 34.28 25.61
C PHE A 489 9.19 35.61 25.31
N CYS A 490 8.25 35.99 26.19
CA CYS A 490 7.50 37.26 26.12
C CYS A 490 8.02 38.32 27.07
N VAL A 491 8.94 37.95 27.95
CA VAL A 491 9.54 38.86 28.95
C VAL A 491 10.97 39.17 28.58
N SER A 492 11.47 40.35 29.04
CA SER A 492 12.86 40.72 28.86
C SER A 492 13.79 39.80 29.68
N ARG A 493 15.10 39.79 29.35
CA ARG A 493 16.08 39.05 30.14
C ARG A 493 16.15 39.51 31.60
N ASP A 494 15.95 40.82 31.83
CA ASP A 494 16.01 41.42 33.17
C ASP A 494 14.78 41.04 34.00
N ASP A 495 13.59 41.03 33.41
CA ASP A 495 12.37 40.59 34.08
C ASP A 495 12.40 39.09 34.39
N LEU A 496 12.99 38.29 33.48
CA LEU A 496 13.19 36.87 33.71
C LEU A 496 14.11 36.62 34.90
N TYR A 497 15.14 37.44 35.09
CA TYR A 497 16.05 37.33 36.25
C TYR A 497 15.31 37.58 37.58
N ARG A 498 14.37 38.54 37.61
CA ARG A 498 13.53 38.81 38.80
C ARG A 498 12.57 37.69 39.13
N LEU A 499 12.03 36.99 38.13
CA LEU A 499 11.14 35.83 38.30
C LEU A 499 11.87 34.59 38.81
N ARG A 500 13.16 34.44 38.51
CA ARG A 500 14.02 33.31 38.91
C ARG A 500 14.20 33.18 40.41
N VAL A 501 14.24 34.28 41.13
CA VAL A 501 14.57 34.31 42.59
C VAL A 501 13.47 33.66 43.44
N GLN A 502 12.29 33.38 42.93
CA GLN A 502 11.14 32.98 43.75
C GLN A 502 10.81 31.48 43.72
N ARG A 503 11.38 30.65 42.79
CA ARG A 503 11.06 29.21 42.68
C ARG A 503 12.18 28.43 41.99
N ASP A 504 12.91 27.63 42.73
CA ASP A 504 14.07 26.88 42.26
C ASP A 504 13.78 25.91 41.06
N GLU A 505 12.63 25.25 41.06
CA GLU A 505 12.25 24.31 39.99
C GLU A 505 12.08 25.02 38.62
N LEU A 506 11.38 26.16 38.62
CA LEU A 506 11.18 26.92 37.38
C LEU A 506 12.47 27.61 36.90
N ASP A 507 13.35 28.02 37.83
CA ASP A 507 14.66 28.58 37.48
C ASP A 507 15.56 27.52 36.81
N HIS A 508 15.62 26.30 37.38
CA HIS A 508 16.36 25.22 36.79
C HIS A 508 15.85 24.86 35.38
N PHE A 509 14.53 24.76 35.20
CA PHE A 509 13.90 24.48 33.93
C PHE A 509 14.13 25.56 32.88
N ILE A 510 14.00 26.85 33.24
CA ILE A 510 14.26 27.99 32.36
C ILE A 510 15.73 28.02 31.93
N ARG A 511 16.67 27.75 32.81
CA ARG A 511 18.11 27.68 32.47
C ARG A 511 18.39 26.56 31.49
N THR A 512 17.79 25.40 31.68
CA THR A 512 17.93 24.27 30.76
C THR A 512 17.38 24.62 29.38
N LEU A 513 16.19 25.22 29.30
CA LEU A 513 15.57 25.67 28.05
C LEU A 513 16.42 26.71 27.31
N LEU A 514 17.01 27.68 28.03
CA LEU A 514 17.87 28.70 27.43
C LEU A 514 19.24 28.16 26.99
N ARG A 515 19.73 27.08 27.60
CA ARG A 515 20.98 26.40 27.19
C ARG A 515 20.80 25.61 25.89
N LEU A 516 19.67 24.95 25.75
CA LEU A 516 19.40 24.09 24.62
C LEU A 516 18.97 24.85 23.36
N TYR A 517 18.20 25.93 23.54
CA TYR A 517 17.57 26.62 22.43
C TYR A 517 17.95 28.10 22.37
N ASN A 518 18.76 28.47 21.36
CA ASN A 518 19.15 29.84 21.10
C ASN A 518 18.06 30.61 20.30
N GLY A 519 17.91 31.91 20.50
CA GLY A 519 16.98 32.74 19.72
C GLY A 519 15.53 32.74 20.22
N VAL A 520 15.23 32.11 21.36
CA VAL A 520 13.88 31.99 21.93
C VAL A 520 13.27 33.33 22.41
N PHE A 521 14.06 34.39 22.48
CA PHE A 521 13.59 35.76 22.82
C PHE A 521 13.13 36.54 21.59
N THR A 522 13.53 36.16 20.41
CA THR A 522 13.28 36.89 19.17
C THR A 522 12.22 36.25 18.29
N GLU A 523 12.12 34.94 18.30
CA GLU A 523 11.20 34.20 17.46
C GLU A 523 10.76 32.87 18.11
N PHE A 524 9.69 32.29 17.57
CA PHE A 524 9.27 30.95 17.97
C PHE A 524 10.30 29.87 17.53
N ARG A 525 10.96 29.27 18.51
CA ARG A 525 11.91 28.17 18.27
C ARG A 525 11.25 26.80 18.49
N PRO A 526 11.46 25.85 17.57
CA PRO A 526 11.05 24.48 17.81
C PRO A 526 11.87 23.89 18.96
N ILE A 527 11.20 23.17 19.85
CA ILE A 527 11.80 22.46 20.99
C ILE A 527 11.39 20.98 20.94
N ASP A 528 12.29 20.13 21.40
CA ASP A 528 12.01 18.71 21.65
C ASP A 528 11.75 18.50 23.15
N GLU A 529 10.50 18.14 23.48
CA GLU A 529 10.08 17.92 24.87
C GLU A 529 10.79 16.74 25.52
N GLY A 530 11.21 15.72 24.73
CA GLY A 530 11.97 14.56 25.19
C GLY A 530 13.44 14.91 25.47
N GLU A 531 14.08 15.68 24.60
CA GLU A 531 15.42 16.23 24.82
C GLU A 531 15.44 17.11 26.07
N LEU A 532 14.44 17.99 26.20
CA LEU A 532 14.30 18.86 27.37
C LEU A 532 14.10 18.07 28.67
N ALA A 533 13.33 16.99 28.62
CA ALA A 533 13.14 16.06 29.74
C ALA A 533 14.48 15.41 30.17
N THR A 534 15.24 14.94 29.19
CA THR A 534 16.55 14.31 29.43
C THR A 534 17.54 15.27 30.11
N TRP A 535 17.63 16.51 29.61
CA TRP A 535 18.58 17.49 30.12
C TRP A 535 18.13 18.18 31.42
N SER A 536 16.82 18.26 31.68
CA SER A 536 16.28 18.81 32.94
C SER A 536 16.17 17.80 34.06
N GLY A 537 16.27 16.48 33.76
CA GLY A 537 16.05 15.41 34.73
C GLY A 537 14.58 15.20 35.10
N TYR A 538 13.64 15.74 34.30
CA TYR A 538 12.20 15.61 34.52
C TYR A 538 11.59 14.57 33.55
N THR A 539 10.35 14.13 33.83
CA THR A 539 9.56 13.35 32.86
C THR A 539 8.99 14.29 31.79
N VAL A 540 8.64 13.74 30.61
CA VAL A 540 8.06 14.53 29.50
C VAL A 540 6.74 15.20 29.93
N GLU A 541 5.93 14.52 30.74
CA GLU A 541 4.69 15.05 31.30
C GLU A 541 4.97 16.28 32.17
N ARG A 542 6.01 16.17 33.01
CA ARG A 542 6.40 17.29 33.88
C ARG A 542 6.94 18.48 33.08
N VAL A 543 7.70 18.24 32.03
CA VAL A 543 8.15 19.28 31.08
C VAL A 543 6.96 20.01 30.49
N ARG A 544 5.95 19.27 30.01
CA ARG A 544 4.71 19.86 29.46
C ARG A 544 3.95 20.68 30.48
N GLU A 545 3.88 20.24 31.72
CA GLU A 545 3.27 21.00 32.82
C GLU A 545 4.02 22.30 33.09
N LEU A 546 5.36 22.24 33.16
CA LEU A 546 6.20 23.41 33.39
C LEU A 546 6.08 24.44 32.24
N LEU A 547 6.06 23.98 30.99
CA LEU A 547 5.82 24.81 29.81
C LEU A 547 4.44 25.49 29.87
N LYS A 548 3.38 24.74 30.19
CA LYS A 548 2.03 25.30 30.39
C LYS A 548 1.99 26.31 31.52
N ARG A 549 2.69 26.05 32.62
CA ARG A 549 2.77 26.96 33.76
C ARG A 549 3.47 28.24 33.40
N LEU A 550 4.61 28.21 32.68
CA LEU A 550 5.31 29.39 32.18
C LEU A 550 4.44 30.17 31.18
N TRP A 551 3.63 29.48 30.38
CA TRP A 551 2.67 30.13 29.48
C TRP A 551 1.55 30.85 30.25
N MET A 552 0.96 30.21 31.27
CA MET A 552 -0.04 30.83 32.14
C MET A 552 0.51 32.06 32.90
N LEU A 553 1.79 32.03 33.27
CA LEU A 553 2.50 33.13 33.91
C LEU A 553 2.89 34.23 32.89
N ARG A 554 2.56 34.08 31.60
CA ARG A 554 2.91 34.96 30.48
C ARG A 554 4.43 35.17 30.32
N VAL A 555 5.24 34.27 30.82
CA VAL A 555 6.70 34.30 30.66
C VAL A 555 7.09 33.84 29.25
N ILE A 556 6.38 32.85 28.73
CA ILE A 556 6.58 32.33 27.37
C ILE A 556 5.24 32.28 26.61
N ARG A 557 5.33 32.28 25.28
CA ARG A 557 4.31 31.71 24.41
C ARG A 557 4.73 30.30 24.10
N TYR A 558 3.84 29.32 24.34
CA TYR A 558 4.08 27.93 24.14
C TYR A 558 3.00 27.35 23.21
N ILE A 559 3.46 26.74 22.12
CA ILE A 559 2.62 25.97 21.19
C ILE A 559 3.00 24.52 21.42
N PRO A 560 2.12 23.69 22.01
CA PRO A 560 2.42 22.29 22.28
C PRO A 560 2.64 21.50 20.98
N SER A 561 3.43 20.44 21.04
CA SER A 561 3.56 19.49 19.95
C SER A 561 2.19 18.92 19.62
N ASN A 562 1.84 18.93 18.36
CA ASN A 562 0.60 18.31 17.89
C ASN A 562 0.86 17.45 16.66
N ARG A 563 0.01 16.44 16.48
CA ARG A 563 -0.01 15.56 15.29
C ARG A 563 -1.11 16.03 14.34
N SER A 564 -1.10 17.29 13.98
CA SER A 564 -2.05 17.80 12.98
C SER A 564 -1.44 17.71 11.58
N PRO A 565 -2.19 17.23 10.58
CA PRO A 565 -1.79 17.36 9.19
C PRO A 565 -1.56 18.83 8.84
N LEU A 566 -0.59 19.07 7.96
CA LEU A 566 -0.35 20.39 7.39
C LEU A 566 -0.92 20.44 5.98
N LEU A 567 -1.60 21.53 5.66
CA LEU A 567 -2.05 21.84 4.31
C LEU A 567 -1.15 22.94 3.77
N PHE A 568 -0.49 22.67 2.64
CA PHE A 568 0.31 23.62 1.88
C PHE A 568 -0.51 24.08 0.70
N MET A 569 -0.57 25.40 0.49
CA MET A 569 -1.05 25.95 -0.77
C MET A 569 0.14 25.99 -1.74
N ASN A 570 0.00 25.31 -2.88
CA ASN A 570 1.06 25.25 -3.90
C ASN A 570 0.95 26.37 -4.91
N GLU A 571 -0.20 27.04 -4.94
CA GLU A 571 -0.54 28.17 -5.79
C GLU A 571 -1.42 29.15 -5.00
N GLU A 572 -1.58 30.37 -5.48
CA GLU A 572 -2.52 31.34 -4.94
C GLU A 572 -3.97 30.83 -4.99
N ARG A 573 -4.82 31.33 -4.09
CA ARG A 573 -6.23 30.98 -4.11
C ARG A 573 -6.89 31.52 -5.36
N LEU A 574 -7.42 30.60 -6.18
CA LEU A 574 -8.23 30.93 -7.38
C LEU A 574 -9.70 31.14 -7.01
N PRO A 575 -10.43 31.97 -7.81
CA PRO A 575 -11.89 31.97 -7.79
C PRO A 575 -12.45 30.58 -8.12
N ARG A 576 -13.59 30.21 -7.57
CA ARG A 576 -14.23 28.92 -7.82
C ARG A 576 -14.46 28.62 -9.31
N ALA A 577 -14.77 29.65 -10.11
CA ALA A 577 -15.02 29.51 -11.56
C ALA A 577 -13.74 29.11 -12.31
N ASP A 578 -12.59 29.60 -11.87
CA ASP A 578 -11.30 29.41 -12.55
C ASP A 578 -10.58 28.14 -12.13
N LEU A 579 -11.12 27.42 -11.12
CA LEU A 579 -10.55 26.15 -10.68
C LEU A 579 -10.76 25.08 -11.75
N TYR A 580 -9.67 24.64 -12.38
CA TYR A 580 -9.66 23.63 -13.42
C TYR A 580 -9.22 22.27 -12.86
N ILE A 581 -10.05 21.25 -13.00
CA ILE A 581 -9.70 19.86 -12.67
C ILE A 581 -9.47 19.11 -13.98
N ALA A 582 -8.23 18.69 -14.18
CA ALA A 582 -7.84 18.03 -15.44
C ALA A 582 -8.63 16.72 -15.65
N PRO A 583 -9.14 16.47 -16.89
CA PRO A 583 -9.84 15.23 -17.21
C PRO A 583 -9.03 13.98 -16.88
N GLU A 584 -7.71 14.03 -17.00
CA GLU A 584 -6.78 12.95 -16.72
C GLU A 584 -6.81 12.55 -15.23
N THR A 585 -6.91 13.52 -14.33
CA THR A 585 -6.94 13.28 -12.88
C THR A 585 -8.32 12.89 -12.38
N TYR A 586 -9.38 13.19 -13.11
CA TYR A 586 -10.76 12.92 -12.71
C TYR A 586 -11.42 11.84 -13.58
N ARG A 587 -11.80 12.16 -14.84
CA ARG A 587 -12.60 11.24 -15.69
C ARG A 587 -11.82 9.99 -16.09
N LEU A 588 -10.60 10.17 -16.61
CA LEU A 588 -9.77 9.03 -17.03
C LEU A 588 -9.38 8.15 -15.85
N ARG A 589 -9.09 8.75 -14.71
CA ARG A 589 -8.79 8.01 -13.49
C ARG A 589 -10.02 7.24 -12.98
N GLN A 590 -11.20 7.85 -12.96
CA GLN A 590 -12.45 7.20 -12.59
C GLN A 590 -12.73 6.00 -13.50
N GLN A 591 -12.61 6.18 -14.82
CA GLN A 591 -12.77 5.11 -15.78
C GLN A 591 -11.78 3.97 -15.55
N LEU A 592 -10.50 4.29 -15.36
CA LEU A 592 -9.45 3.30 -15.12
C LEU A 592 -9.70 2.47 -13.85
N LEU A 593 -10.10 3.11 -12.76
CA LEU A 593 -10.41 2.39 -11.52
C LEU A 593 -11.63 1.49 -11.70
N ARG A 594 -12.61 1.94 -12.47
CA ARG A 594 -13.79 1.13 -12.82
C ARG A 594 -13.41 -0.09 -13.65
N GLU A 595 -12.63 0.09 -14.72
CA GLU A 595 -12.14 -1.00 -15.58
C GLU A 595 -11.36 -2.04 -14.77
N ARG A 596 -10.48 -1.62 -13.85
CA ARG A 596 -9.73 -2.53 -12.97
C ARG A 596 -10.62 -3.31 -12.04
N PHE A 597 -11.62 -2.66 -11.49
CA PHE A 597 -12.57 -3.32 -10.61
C PHE A 597 -13.46 -4.31 -11.38
N GLU A 598 -13.88 -3.96 -12.59
CA GLU A 598 -14.60 -4.87 -13.48
C GLU A 598 -13.78 -6.13 -13.81
N GLN A 599 -12.46 -5.98 -14.04
CA GLN A 599 -11.55 -7.12 -14.20
C GLN A 599 -11.45 -7.97 -12.92
N MET A 600 -11.44 -7.34 -11.75
CA MET A 600 -11.44 -8.05 -10.47
C MET A 600 -12.76 -8.81 -10.24
N LEU A 601 -13.90 -8.21 -10.58
CA LEU A 601 -15.22 -8.87 -10.55
C LEU A 601 -15.27 -10.04 -11.53
N ALA A 602 -14.81 -9.87 -12.75
CA ALA A 602 -14.74 -10.93 -13.75
C ALA A 602 -13.86 -12.11 -13.27
N TYR A 603 -12.73 -11.81 -12.63
CA TYR A 603 -11.90 -12.84 -11.99
C TYR A 603 -12.63 -13.58 -10.86
N ALA A 604 -13.34 -12.85 -10.00
CA ALA A 604 -14.09 -13.41 -8.89
C ALA A 604 -15.24 -14.30 -9.37
N SER A 605 -15.96 -13.90 -10.40
CA SER A 605 -17.09 -14.63 -10.99
C SER A 605 -16.69 -15.73 -11.97
N ASN A 606 -15.38 -15.84 -12.32
CA ASN A 606 -14.92 -16.86 -13.24
C ASN A 606 -15.02 -18.26 -12.63
N GLU A 607 -15.72 -19.19 -13.29
CA GLU A 607 -15.89 -20.59 -12.89
C GLU A 607 -15.27 -21.56 -13.91
N GLU A 608 -14.87 -21.07 -15.06
CA GLU A 608 -14.42 -21.91 -16.16
C GLU A 608 -12.89 -21.93 -16.32
N GLU A 609 -12.25 -20.79 -16.32
CA GLU A 609 -10.83 -20.71 -16.66
C GLU A 609 -9.92 -20.84 -15.43
N CYS A 610 -8.76 -21.46 -15.60
CA CYS A 610 -7.75 -21.57 -14.54
C CYS A 610 -7.37 -20.19 -13.98
N ARG A 611 -7.43 -20.04 -12.66
CA ARG A 611 -7.14 -18.77 -11.97
C ARG A 611 -5.75 -18.21 -12.29
N SER A 612 -4.72 -19.05 -12.34
CA SER A 612 -3.36 -18.64 -12.71
C SER A 612 -3.30 -18.13 -14.14
N THR A 613 -3.96 -18.84 -15.07
CA THR A 613 -4.00 -18.47 -16.50
C THR A 613 -4.61 -17.08 -16.71
N VAL A 614 -5.69 -16.77 -15.99
CA VAL A 614 -6.31 -15.44 -16.04
C VAL A 614 -5.34 -14.36 -15.55
N LEU A 615 -4.63 -14.59 -14.42
CA LEU A 615 -3.66 -13.65 -13.89
C LEU A 615 -2.44 -13.48 -14.83
N GLU A 616 -1.89 -14.56 -15.38
CA GLU A 616 -0.77 -14.51 -16.32
C GLU A 616 -1.12 -13.69 -17.57
N ARG A 617 -2.32 -13.90 -18.14
CA ARG A 617 -2.82 -13.12 -19.29
C ARG A 617 -3.00 -11.64 -18.92
N TYR A 618 -3.56 -11.36 -17.77
CA TYR A 618 -3.74 -9.98 -17.30
C TYR A 618 -2.41 -9.20 -17.23
N PHE A 619 -1.33 -9.84 -16.78
CA PHE A 619 0.01 -9.25 -16.73
C PHE A 619 0.80 -9.39 -18.05
N GLY A 620 0.15 -9.81 -19.12
CA GLY A 620 0.74 -9.88 -20.48
C GLY A 620 1.81 -10.95 -20.64
N THR A 621 1.66 -12.08 -19.92
CA THR A 621 2.44 -13.31 -20.15
C THR A 621 1.57 -14.37 -20.79
N GLU A 622 2.14 -15.10 -21.75
CA GLU A 622 1.45 -16.26 -22.32
C GLU A 622 1.40 -17.39 -21.29
N PRO A 623 0.20 -17.90 -20.97
CA PRO A 623 0.06 -18.96 -19.98
C PRO A 623 0.66 -20.27 -20.49
N ALA A 624 1.47 -20.91 -19.67
CA ALA A 624 2.02 -22.24 -19.99
C ALA A 624 0.98 -23.36 -19.91
N GLY A 625 -0.25 -23.06 -19.49
CA GLY A 625 -1.36 -23.99 -19.34
C GLY A 625 -2.01 -23.96 -17.95
N PRO A 626 -2.96 -24.86 -17.67
CA PRO A 626 -3.67 -24.89 -16.39
C PRO A 626 -2.71 -25.21 -15.23
N CYS A 627 -2.78 -24.46 -14.13
CA CYS A 627 -1.87 -24.61 -12.98
C CYS A 627 -2.05 -25.92 -12.20
N GLY A 628 -3.18 -26.64 -12.37
CA GLY A 628 -3.47 -27.91 -11.70
C GLY A 628 -3.81 -27.80 -10.21
N VAL A 629 -3.71 -26.60 -9.61
CA VAL A 629 -3.76 -26.42 -8.14
C VAL A 629 -4.81 -25.44 -7.65
N CYS A 630 -5.39 -24.59 -8.52
CA CYS A 630 -6.47 -23.67 -8.15
C CYS A 630 -7.80 -24.43 -7.96
N ASP A 631 -8.79 -23.77 -7.40
CA ASP A 631 -10.14 -24.29 -7.14
C ASP A 631 -10.77 -24.90 -8.41
N ILE A 632 -10.71 -24.20 -9.55
CA ILE A 632 -11.26 -24.62 -10.84
C ILE A 632 -10.54 -25.88 -11.38
N CYS A 633 -9.20 -25.89 -11.37
CA CYS A 633 -8.43 -27.06 -11.81
C CYS A 633 -8.71 -28.28 -10.94
N LEU A 634 -8.84 -28.10 -9.63
CA LEU A 634 -9.18 -29.17 -8.70
C LEU A 634 -10.61 -29.66 -8.89
N ALA A 635 -11.57 -28.77 -9.16
CA ALA A 635 -12.95 -29.12 -9.48
C ALA A 635 -13.03 -29.97 -10.77
N ARG A 636 -12.37 -29.52 -11.84
CA ARG A 636 -12.26 -30.28 -13.11
C ARG A 636 -11.65 -31.67 -12.90
N ARG A 637 -10.58 -31.77 -12.13
CA ARG A 637 -9.94 -33.04 -11.81
C ARG A 637 -10.84 -34.00 -11.02
N ARG A 638 -11.63 -33.44 -10.07
CA ARG A 638 -12.63 -34.22 -9.31
C ARG A 638 -13.76 -34.68 -10.21
N ALA A 639 -14.27 -33.83 -11.10
CA ALA A 639 -15.31 -34.18 -12.07
C ALA A 639 -14.84 -35.28 -13.04
N ALA A 640 -13.61 -35.18 -13.58
CA ALA A 640 -13.03 -36.21 -14.45
C ALA A 640 -12.87 -37.55 -13.73
N LYS A 641 -12.41 -37.57 -12.47
CA LYS A 641 -12.33 -38.80 -11.66
C LYS A 641 -13.71 -39.40 -11.41
N ARG A 642 -14.75 -38.61 -11.12
CA ARG A 642 -16.11 -39.10 -10.96
C ARG A 642 -16.64 -39.70 -12.26
N ALA A 643 -16.47 -39.06 -13.41
CA ALA A 643 -16.87 -39.55 -14.71
C ALA A 643 -16.16 -40.86 -15.09
N ALA A 644 -14.86 -40.98 -14.77
CA ALA A 644 -14.11 -42.25 -14.99
C ALA A 644 -14.63 -43.39 -14.10
N ALA A 645 -14.93 -43.11 -12.83
CA ALA A 645 -15.50 -44.07 -11.90
C ALA A 645 -16.91 -44.54 -12.34
N THR A 646 -17.75 -43.64 -12.86
CA THR A 646 -19.07 -43.97 -13.39
C THR A 646 -18.96 -44.84 -14.65
N LYS A 647 -17.99 -44.59 -15.52
CA LYS A 647 -17.73 -45.47 -16.72
C LYS A 647 -17.21 -46.86 -16.36
N GLN A 648 -16.51 -47.02 -15.25
CA GLN A 648 -16.04 -48.32 -14.76
C GLN A 648 -17.13 -49.11 -14.00
N ALA A 649 -18.17 -48.44 -13.54
CA ALA A 649 -19.30 -49.01 -12.79
C ALA A 649 -20.48 -49.44 -13.69
N SER A 650 -20.41 -49.28 -15.01
CA SER A 650 -21.40 -49.83 -15.94
C SER A 650 -21.15 -51.33 -16.11
N PRO A 651 -22.05 -52.22 -15.65
CA PRO A 651 -21.90 -53.66 -15.90
C PRO A 651 -22.05 -53.91 -17.38
N GLY A 652 -21.12 -54.68 -17.94
CA GLY A 652 -21.24 -55.16 -19.31
C GLY A 652 -22.50 -56.02 -19.45
N ASP A 653 -23.35 -55.66 -20.39
CA ASP A 653 -24.41 -56.53 -20.90
C ASP A 653 -23.78 -57.74 -21.53
N THR A 654 -23.82 -58.88 -20.82
CA THR A 654 -23.82 -60.18 -21.44
C THR A 654 -25.20 -60.76 -21.25
N ALA A 655 -26.00 -60.66 -22.28
CA ALA A 655 -27.25 -61.45 -22.40
C ALA A 655 -26.95 -62.96 -22.46
N PRO A 656 -27.64 -63.81 -21.67
CA PRO A 656 -27.78 -65.21 -22.02
C PRO A 656 -29.14 -65.40 -22.70
N THR A 657 -29.04 -66.11 -23.81
CA THR A 657 -30.09 -66.69 -24.65
C THR A 657 -31.17 -67.42 -23.86
N ALA A 658 -32.41 -67.11 -24.24
CA ALA A 658 -33.63 -67.79 -23.76
C ALA A 658 -33.69 -69.25 -24.13
N GLU A 659 -33.99 -70.08 -23.17
CA GLU A 659 -34.57 -71.41 -23.42
C GLU A 659 -35.84 -71.56 -22.58
N LYS A 660 -36.89 -72.05 -23.32
CA LYS A 660 -38.28 -72.20 -22.85
C LYS A 660 -38.42 -73.35 -21.90
N ALA A 661 -39.19 -73.24 -20.83
CA ALA A 661 -40.09 -74.32 -20.33
C ALA A 661 -41.18 -73.68 -19.45
N SER A 662 -42.39 -74.08 -19.73
CA SER A 662 -43.70 -73.73 -19.16
C SER A 662 -44.04 -74.54 -17.89
N PRO A 663 -45.30 -74.40 -17.29
CA PRO A 663 -45.44 -73.99 -15.91
C PRO A 663 -46.03 -75.07 -15.01
N GLY A 664 -46.00 -74.95 -13.74
CA GLY A 664 -46.59 -75.81 -12.73
C GLY A 664 -46.65 -75.26 -11.34
N ASP A 665 -47.90 -74.88 -11.02
CA ASP A 665 -48.66 -74.97 -9.76
C ASP A 665 -48.12 -74.63 -8.34
N ALA A 666 -48.88 -73.80 -7.74
CA ALA A 666 -49.44 -73.79 -6.38
C ALA A 666 -48.59 -73.57 -5.15
N GLY A 667 -48.83 -72.40 -4.56
CA GLY A 667 -49.04 -71.91 -3.20
C GLY A 667 -48.94 -72.89 -2.01
N PRO A 668 -49.30 -72.41 -0.79
CA PRO A 668 -48.88 -71.21 -0.07
C PRO A 668 -48.31 -71.53 1.37
N ALA A 669 -48.08 -70.53 2.11
CA ALA A 669 -48.12 -70.49 3.58
C ALA A 669 -46.85 -70.57 4.43
N ALA A 670 -46.74 -69.48 5.19
CA ALA A 670 -46.62 -69.42 6.64
C ALA A 670 -45.24 -69.54 7.33
N GLU A 671 -44.93 -68.50 7.95
CA GLU A 671 -44.78 -68.38 9.43
C GLU A 671 -43.41 -68.72 10.06
N LYS A 672 -42.95 -67.71 10.78
CA LYS A 672 -42.35 -67.70 12.13
C LYS A 672 -40.85 -68.01 12.37
N ALA A 673 -40.34 -67.10 13.15
CA ALA A 673 -39.55 -67.20 14.40
C ALA A 673 -38.04 -67.06 14.30
N SER A 674 -37.61 -66.00 14.98
CA SER A 674 -36.33 -65.90 15.69
C SER A 674 -36.17 -67.08 16.70
N PRO A 675 -35.09 -67.32 17.44
CA PRO A 675 -34.07 -66.37 18.00
C PRO A 675 -32.64 -66.99 18.24
N GLY A 676 -31.78 -66.13 18.85
CA GLY A 676 -30.71 -66.56 19.74
C GLY A 676 -29.35 -66.57 19.14
N GLY A 677 -28.28 -66.17 19.73
CA GLY A 677 -27.99 -65.77 21.08
C GLY A 677 -26.52 -65.46 21.25
N ALA A 678 -26.28 -64.75 22.33
CA ALA A 678 -25.14 -64.76 23.23
C ALA A 678 -23.83 -64.03 22.89
N GLY A 679 -23.60 -63.03 23.71
CA GLY A 679 -22.38 -62.32 24.06
C GLY A 679 -21.31 -63.22 24.73
N PRO A 680 -20.33 -62.71 25.49
CA PRO A 680 -20.46 -61.77 26.64
C PRO A 680 -19.32 -60.76 26.87
N THR A 681 -19.61 -59.74 27.68
CA THR A 681 -18.96 -59.20 28.88
C THR A 681 -17.54 -58.64 28.82
N ALA A 682 -17.35 -57.40 29.26
CA ALA A 682 -17.09 -57.00 30.62
C ALA A 682 -16.98 -55.48 30.83
N GLN A 683 -17.75 -54.92 31.70
CA GLN A 683 -17.47 -53.78 32.60
C GLN A 683 -16.85 -54.34 33.88
N PRO A 684 -16.43 -53.56 34.92
CA PRO A 684 -16.65 -52.12 35.26
C PRO A 684 -15.47 -51.47 36.00
N SER A 685 -15.58 -50.18 36.31
CA SER A 685 -15.53 -49.66 37.69
C SER A 685 -15.49 -48.11 37.74
N GLU A 686 -16.57 -47.55 38.26
CA GLU A 686 -16.58 -46.31 39.05
C GLU A 686 -16.04 -46.51 40.47
N PRO A 687 -15.69 -45.45 41.27
CA PRO A 687 -16.76 -44.77 41.98
C PRO A 687 -16.62 -43.26 42.25
N ALA A 688 -17.78 -42.65 42.30
CA ALA A 688 -18.38 -41.87 43.40
C ALA A 688 -17.86 -40.46 43.72
N ALA A 689 -18.59 -39.49 43.38
CA ALA A 689 -19.59 -38.70 44.12
C ALA A 689 -19.03 -37.51 44.93
N THR A 690 -19.48 -36.31 44.62
CA THR A 690 -20.27 -35.52 45.55
C THR A 690 -20.91 -34.29 44.88
N THR A 691 -22.17 -34.23 45.02
CA THR A 691 -23.21 -33.21 44.90
C THR A 691 -22.81 -31.75 45.09
N ALA A 692 -23.25 -30.87 44.17
CA ALA A 692 -24.03 -29.66 44.50
C ALA A 692 -24.81 -29.19 43.27
N ALA A 693 -26.09 -29.16 43.42
CA ALA A 693 -27.09 -28.69 42.48
C ALA A 693 -27.09 -27.17 42.41
N VAL A 694 -27.16 -26.63 41.18
CA VAL A 694 -27.71 -25.31 40.88
C VAL A 694 -28.57 -25.41 39.61
N PRO A 695 -29.71 -24.74 39.56
CA PRO A 695 -30.82 -25.12 38.72
C PRO A 695 -30.67 -24.62 37.27
N THR A 696 -31.20 -25.40 36.39
CA THR A 696 -31.50 -25.08 34.98
C THR A 696 -32.49 -23.93 34.88
N GLU A 697 -32.07 -22.80 34.32
CA GLU A 697 -32.99 -21.81 33.73
C GLU A 697 -33.02 -21.99 32.19
N PRO A 698 -34.18 -21.72 31.59
CA PRO A 698 -34.44 -22.15 30.23
C PRO A 698 -33.96 -21.15 29.18
N ALA A 699 -33.59 -21.66 28.03
CA ALA A 699 -33.16 -20.97 26.82
C ALA A 699 -34.26 -20.11 26.16
N THR A 700 -34.61 -18.98 26.79
CA THR A 700 -35.58 -18.01 26.23
C THR A 700 -35.13 -16.55 26.33
N THR A 701 -33.92 -16.25 26.78
CA THR A 701 -33.46 -14.86 27.00
C THR A 701 -32.65 -14.25 25.84
N ALA A 702 -32.25 -15.01 24.85
CA ALA A 702 -31.47 -14.44 23.69
C ALA A 702 -32.36 -13.83 22.57
N ALA A 703 -33.65 -14.16 22.54
CA ALA A 703 -34.58 -13.55 21.59
C ALA A 703 -35.26 -12.28 22.16
N ALA A 704 -35.37 -12.18 23.48
CA ALA A 704 -35.93 -10.99 24.13
C ALA A 704 -34.97 -9.80 24.17
N ALA A 705 -33.67 -10.05 24.30
CA ALA A 705 -32.63 -8.98 24.28
C ALA A 705 -32.42 -8.33 22.89
N ARG A 706 -32.86 -8.97 21.79
CA ARG A 706 -32.85 -8.38 20.45
C ARG A 706 -34.11 -7.61 20.08
N ALA A 707 -35.21 -7.79 20.83
CA ALA A 707 -36.46 -7.05 20.63
C ALA A 707 -36.53 -5.75 21.44
N GLU A 708 -35.69 -5.55 22.46
CA GLU A 708 -35.62 -4.31 23.26
C GLU A 708 -34.89 -3.14 22.56
N HIS A 709 -34.33 -3.31 21.36
CA HIS A 709 -33.64 -2.26 20.61
C HIS A 709 -34.52 -1.53 19.58
N ALA A 710 -35.82 -1.76 19.51
CA ALA A 710 -36.65 -1.31 18.39
C ALA A 710 -37.96 -0.61 18.76
N ALA A 711 -38.21 -0.16 20.00
CA ALA A 711 -39.34 0.69 20.29
C ALA A 711 -38.94 1.87 21.19
N PRO A 712 -39.34 3.12 20.86
CA PRO A 712 -39.14 4.26 21.77
C PRO A 712 -39.88 3.98 23.07
N ASP A 713 -39.15 4.06 24.18
CA ASP A 713 -39.68 3.86 25.52
C ASP A 713 -40.44 5.13 25.93
N GLU A 714 -41.73 5.16 25.65
CA GLU A 714 -42.61 6.33 25.88
C GLU A 714 -42.67 6.70 27.35
N GLU A 715 -42.54 5.72 28.23
CA GLU A 715 -42.47 5.93 29.68
C GLU A 715 -41.15 6.61 30.10
N LEU A 716 -40.02 6.16 29.57
CA LEU A 716 -38.72 6.79 29.83
C LEU A 716 -38.67 8.21 29.26
N ARG A 717 -39.27 8.42 28.11
CA ARG A 717 -39.39 9.73 27.48
C ARG A 717 -40.18 10.71 28.35
N THR A 718 -41.31 10.28 28.88
CA THR A 718 -42.12 11.10 29.79
C THR A 718 -41.37 11.45 31.07
N ARG A 719 -40.74 10.46 31.69
CA ARG A 719 -39.92 10.64 32.91
C ARG A 719 -38.75 11.58 32.69
N LEU A 720 -38.13 11.51 31.52
CA LEU A 720 -37.03 12.38 31.17
C LEU A 720 -37.45 13.84 30.95
N LEU A 721 -38.60 14.06 30.28
CA LEU A 721 -39.18 15.38 30.13
C LEU A 721 -39.65 15.96 31.48
N GLU A 722 -40.27 15.18 32.36
CA GLU A 722 -40.63 15.60 33.72
C GLU A 722 -39.39 15.95 34.55
N ARG A 723 -38.30 15.20 34.41
CA ARG A 723 -37.05 15.51 35.10
C ARG A 723 -36.46 16.83 34.61
N LEU A 724 -36.47 17.05 33.30
CA LEU A 724 -35.93 18.28 32.68
C LEU A 724 -36.83 19.51 32.95
N SER A 725 -38.14 19.34 33.19
CA SER A 725 -39.04 20.44 33.58
C SER A 725 -38.73 21.02 34.98
N ARG A 726 -38.00 20.26 35.81
CA ARG A 726 -37.56 20.68 37.12
C ARG A 726 -36.21 21.43 37.08
N GLY A 727 -35.62 21.55 35.92
CA GLY A 727 -34.37 22.28 35.67
C GLY A 727 -33.39 21.50 34.82
N ALA A 728 -32.37 22.22 34.29
CA ALA A 728 -31.34 21.67 33.45
C ALA A 728 -30.60 20.49 34.11
N ALA A 729 -30.42 19.40 33.40
CA ALA A 729 -29.79 18.19 33.91
C ALA A 729 -28.53 17.80 33.13
N ASP A 730 -27.52 17.23 33.81
CA ASP A 730 -26.31 16.70 33.18
C ASP A 730 -26.64 15.35 32.53
N PRO A 731 -26.36 15.16 31.24
CA PRO A 731 -26.61 13.88 30.57
C PRO A 731 -25.96 12.66 31.24
N ARG A 732 -24.86 12.87 31.98
CA ARG A 732 -24.10 11.80 32.66
C ARG A 732 -24.78 11.28 33.93
N THR A 733 -25.58 12.11 34.59
CA THR A 733 -26.29 11.74 35.85
C THR A 733 -27.71 11.23 35.60
N LEU A 734 -28.25 11.46 34.41
CA LEU A 734 -29.63 11.07 34.08
C LEU A 734 -29.88 9.54 34.11
N ALA A 735 -28.85 8.75 33.85
CA ALA A 735 -28.97 7.29 33.92
C ALA A 735 -29.23 6.80 35.34
N ASP A 736 -28.52 7.36 36.31
CA ASP A 736 -28.69 7.05 37.73
C ASP A 736 -30.01 7.65 38.28
N GLU A 737 -30.30 8.90 37.91
CA GLU A 737 -31.50 9.64 38.38
C GLU A 737 -32.80 8.99 37.90
N LEU A 738 -32.82 8.41 36.69
CA LEU A 738 -33.99 7.79 36.09
C LEU A 738 -33.97 6.24 36.20
N ALA A 739 -32.97 5.66 36.85
CA ALA A 739 -32.77 4.22 37.00
C ALA A 739 -32.93 3.45 35.67
N ALA A 740 -32.30 3.98 34.60
CA ALA A 740 -32.35 3.42 33.26
C ALA A 740 -30.93 3.24 32.71
N SER A 741 -30.72 2.27 31.79
CA SER A 741 -29.39 2.06 31.19
C SER A 741 -28.91 3.29 30.43
N PRO A 742 -27.60 3.60 30.48
CA PRO A 742 -27.01 4.74 29.77
C PRO A 742 -27.33 4.76 28.28
N GLU A 743 -27.44 3.59 27.66
CA GLU A 743 -27.77 3.43 26.24
C GLU A 743 -29.22 3.82 25.92
N ARG A 744 -30.17 3.44 26.77
CA ARG A 744 -31.61 3.84 26.64
C ARG A 744 -31.76 5.34 26.84
N ILE A 745 -31.10 5.93 27.85
CA ILE A 745 -31.11 7.38 28.07
C ILE A 745 -30.51 8.11 26.86
N ALA A 746 -29.38 7.65 26.34
CA ALA A 746 -28.74 8.27 25.17
C ALA A 746 -29.58 8.16 23.88
N ALA A 747 -30.34 7.09 23.72
CA ALA A 747 -31.27 6.93 22.60
C ALA A 747 -32.46 7.90 22.72
N THR A 748 -33.08 7.98 23.90
CA THR A 748 -34.23 8.87 24.18
C THR A 748 -33.84 10.34 24.10
N VAL A 749 -32.67 10.71 24.61
CA VAL A 749 -32.11 12.09 24.49
C VAL A 749 -31.90 12.48 23.04
N ARG A 750 -31.30 11.59 22.21
CA ARG A 750 -31.12 11.84 20.78
C ARG A 750 -32.44 12.05 20.04
N GLU A 751 -33.43 11.27 20.37
CA GLU A 751 -34.75 11.38 19.78
C GLU A 751 -35.46 12.69 20.17
N LEU A 752 -35.38 13.11 21.42
CA LEU A 752 -35.93 14.37 21.90
C LEU A 752 -35.22 15.59 21.35
N LEU A 753 -33.91 15.51 21.17
CA LEU A 753 -33.08 16.55 20.47
C LEU A 753 -33.49 16.64 18.98
N ALA A 754 -33.67 15.51 18.32
CA ALA A 754 -34.08 15.47 16.90
C ALA A 754 -35.53 15.97 16.73
N ALA A 755 -36.39 15.73 17.72
CA ALA A 755 -37.78 16.23 17.76
C ALA A 755 -37.88 17.71 18.18
N GLY A 756 -36.76 18.39 18.51
CA GLY A 756 -36.74 19.78 18.93
C GLY A 756 -37.46 20.05 20.27
N LYS A 757 -37.59 19.04 21.15
CA LYS A 757 -38.23 19.18 22.47
C LYS A 757 -37.28 19.55 23.59
N ILE A 758 -35.99 19.26 23.40
CA ILE A 758 -34.91 19.61 24.31
C ILE A 758 -33.73 20.21 23.57
N THR A 759 -32.89 20.94 24.25
CA THR A 759 -31.64 21.52 23.71
C THR A 759 -30.50 21.31 24.68
N THR A 760 -29.26 21.51 24.19
CA THR A 760 -28.09 21.53 25.05
C THR A 760 -27.70 22.96 25.32
N GLY A 761 -27.77 23.40 26.57
CA GLY A 761 -27.37 24.72 26.99
C GLY A 761 -25.86 24.95 26.85
N SER A 762 -25.41 26.21 27.00
CA SER A 762 -24.00 26.62 26.89
C SER A 762 -23.06 25.96 27.91
N ASN A 763 -23.64 25.38 28.96
CA ASN A 763 -22.94 24.66 30.04
C ASN A 763 -22.90 23.12 29.81
N GLY A 764 -23.38 22.62 28.65
CA GLY A 764 -23.43 21.21 28.30
C GLY A 764 -24.58 20.43 28.97
N LYS A 765 -25.50 21.09 29.68
CA LYS A 765 -26.67 20.47 30.29
C LYS A 765 -27.87 20.47 29.34
N LEU A 766 -28.75 19.47 29.50
CA LEU A 766 -29.99 19.36 28.72
C LEU A 766 -31.09 20.22 29.34
N GLU A 767 -31.82 20.93 28.50
CA GLU A 767 -32.90 21.84 28.85
C GLU A 767 -34.09 21.64 27.91
N ILE A 768 -35.33 21.86 28.40
CA ILE A 768 -36.51 21.82 27.54
C ILE A 768 -36.58 23.11 26.72
N ILE A 769 -36.91 22.95 25.46
CA ILE A 769 -37.24 24.09 24.60
C ILE A 769 -38.67 24.50 24.92
N ALA A 770 -38.84 25.73 25.44
CA ALA A 770 -40.14 26.28 25.85
C ALA A 770 -41.06 26.54 24.64
#